data_dc710e13f3c3f6e41826c518a1e5245c
#
_entry.id   dc710e13f3c3f6e41826c518a1e5245c
#
_cell.length_a   1.000
_cell.length_b   1.000
_cell.length_c   1.000
_cell.angle_alpha   90.00
_cell.angle_beta   90.00
_cell.angle_gamma   90.00
#
_symmetry.space_group_name_H-M   'P 1'
#
loop_
_entity.id
_entity.type
_entity.pdbx_description
1 polymer ?
#
loop_
_entity_poly.entity_id
_entity_poly.type
_entity_poly.pdbx_seq_one_letter_code
_entity_poly.pdbx_strand_id
1 'polypeptide(L)'
;VIVLPSLEAADELAAKLEAIGNIHSDGRPILGLDSRDLLEITLETCPDAEFIPAHIWTPHFSMFGAFSGFDSIEACFGDLTSHIHAVETGLSSDPPMNWRVSALDNLTLVSHSDAHSPSKLGREANLLDTGLTYPELVHAIRTREGFLGTVEFFPEEGKYHLDGHRNCNVCLTPAETAQLGGICPVCGKKITIGVEHRVEELADRPVGYCPENAKPFESLAPLPEVVAACTGKSVASKKTQQQYEEMLQSLGAEFYILRQAPIEDIKRTAGPCIAEGIRRLRIGQVERKPGFDGEYGVISLLNPSEIEQLNGQISLFGADVPKKTSKQQSKIQKTTAPAPEETPIVNTSDSLNTEQQQAVSDLQRVVAVIAGPGTGKTKTLVSRIAYLIEEQGVKPEEITAVTFTNQAAAEMRHRLEQRLGGKRAISRMTIGTFHAICLKLLGDVRLISEGEAIEIAEEILQTQHRKESAKQLIQAVSLIKNGASFETAELSEEVYISYCSRLRELGVLDFDDLLLEAQKQTITTQKQFTHLLVDEFQDINDIQYQLVRKWNESGKNLFVIGDPDQSIYGFRGSSGRCFERLEEDSPDIHIIRLVQNYRSTPEILQTAVPVIEHNPGKPRLLTPNQTSGIAVRLVQTADDFSEGIWIA
;
A
#
# COMPACT_ATOMS: atom_id res chain seq x y z
N VAL A 1 14.40 15.15 -10.43
CA VAL A 1 14.93 14.15 -11.39
C VAL A 1 16.17 14.73 -12.04
N ILE A 2 17.27 13.97 -12.10
CA ILE A 2 18.52 14.41 -12.75
C ILE A 2 18.80 13.41 -13.87
N VAL A 3 18.81 13.88 -15.11
CA VAL A 3 19.11 13.07 -16.29
C VAL A 3 20.56 13.33 -16.69
N LEU A 4 21.35 12.27 -16.77
CA LEU A 4 22.79 12.33 -16.98
C LEU A 4 23.20 11.62 -18.29
N PRO A 5 24.27 12.05 -18.97
CA PRO A 5 24.65 11.53 -20.28
C PRO A 5 25.26 10.12 -20.24
N SER A 6 25.73 9.67 -19.07
CA SER A 6 26.37 8.37 -18.92
C SER A 6 26.28 7.86 -17.49
N LEU A 7 26.56 6.57 -17.29
CA LEU A 7 26.63 5.96 -15.97
C LEU A 7 27.81 6.48 -15.15
N GLU A 8 28.93 6.78 -15.81
CA GLU A 8 30.10 7.34 -15.15
C GLU A 8 29.79 8.71 -14.53
N ALA A 9 29.01 9.56 -15.22
CA ALA A 9 28.54 10.83 -14.67
C ALA A 9 27.58 10.62 -13.48
N ALA A 10 26.75 9.57 -13.54
CA ALA A 10 25.87 9.23 -12.44
C ALA A 10 26.64 8.74 -11.20
N ASP A 11 27.66 7.90 -11.40
CA ASP A 11 28.53 7.41 -10.33
C ASP A 11 29.33 8.56 -9.68
N GLU A 12 29.83 9.51 -10.49
CA GLU A 12 30.56 10.66 -9.97
C GLU A 12 29.65 11.57 -9.14
N LEU A 13 28.42 11.83 -9.60
CA LEU A 13 27.45 12.60 -8.83
C LEU A 13 27.05 11.86 -7.54
N ALA A 14 26.78 10.56 -7.63
CA ALA A 14 26.45 9.75 -6.48
C ALA A 14 27.55 9.78 -5.41
N ALA A 15 28.83 9.66 -5.80
CA ALA A 15 29.96 9.73 -4.88
C ALA A 15 30.06 11.10 -4.18
N LYS A 16 29.77 12.21 -4.87
CA LYS A 16 29.73 13.54 -4.26
C LYS A 16 28.58 13.67 -3.25
N LEU A 17 27.40 13.16 -3.59
CA LEU A 17 26.24 13.19 -2.70
C LEU A 17 26.43 12.27 -1.48
N GLU A 18 27.08 11.13 -1.65
CA GLU A 18 27.42 10.21 -0.55
C GLU A 18 28.37 10.84 0.47
N ALA A 19 29.27 11.71 0.02
CA ALA A 19 30.15 12.46 0.92
C ALA A 19 29.38 13.50 1.78
N ILE A 20 28.18 13.91 1.35
CA ILE A 20 27.31 14.85 2.07
C ILE A 20 26.38 14.12 3.04
N GLY A 21 25.84 12.98 2.62
CA GLY A 21 24.91 12.20 3.44
C GLY A 21 24.64 10.80 2.91
N ASN A 22 23.82 10.06 3.62
CA ASN A 22 23.51 8.68 3.26
C ASN A 22 22.54 8.61 2.07
N ILE A 23 23.02 8.17 0.91
CA ILE A 23 22.22 7.92 -0.29
C ILE A 23 21.72 6.46 -0.41
N HIS A 24 22.14 5.57 0.49
CA HIS A 24 21.77 4.14 0.50
C HIS A 24 20.52 3.82 1.36
N SER A 25 19.82 4.84 1.84
CA SER A 25 18.57 4.64 2.54
C SER A 25 17.48 4.18 1.56
N ASP A 26 16.66 3.20 2.00
CA ASP A 26 15.61 2.60 1.19
C ASP A 26 14.70 3.66 0.54
N GLY A 27 14.74 3.70 -0.78
CA GLY A 27 13.80 4.39 -1.67
C GLY A 27 13.86 5.92 -1.72
N ARG A 28 14.26 6.63 -0.68
CA ARG A 28 14.25 8.12 -0.63
C ARG A 28 15.34 8.66 0.29
N PRO A 29 16.56 8.84 -0.20
CA PRO A 29 17.61 9.49 0.58
C PRO A 29 17.24 10.95 0.85
N ILE A 30 17.25 11.36 2.11
CA ILE A 30 17.07 12.75 2.52
C ILE A 30 18.44 13.28 2.96
N LEU A 31 19.02 14.14 2.14
CA LEU A 31 20.37 14.65 2.37
C LEU A 31 20.39 15.91 3.24
N GLY A 32 19.24 16.56 3.46
CA GLY A 32 19.19 17.87 4.10
C GLY A 32 19.91 18.97 3.31
N LEU A 33 20.01 18.78 2.00
CA LEU A 33 20.68 19.67 1.06
C LEU A 33 19.65 20.61 0.43
N ASP A 34 20.00 21.89 0.29
CA ASP A 34 19.18 22.86 -0.41
C ASP A 34 19.10 22.52 -1.91
N SER A 35 17.96 22.80 -2.53
CA SER A 35 17.72 22.50 -3.95
C SER A 35 18.69 23.24 -4.89
N ARG A 36 19.04 24.47 -4.54
CA ARG A 36 20.01 25.25 -5.28
C ARG A 36 21.41 24.63 -5.19
N ASP A 37 21.82 24.21 -3.99
CA ASP A 37 23.11 23.58 -3.78
C ASP A 37 23.21 22.23 -4.50
N LEU A 38 22.12 21.46 -4.52
CA LEU A 38 22.05 20.22 -5.29
C LEU A 38 22.21 20.48 -6.79
N LEU A 39 21.57 21.52 -7.32
CA LEU A 39 21.73 21.94 -8.73
C LEU A 39 23.18 22.39 -9.01
N GLU A 40 23.79 23.15 -8.12
CA GLU A 40 25.20 23.62 -8.26
C GLU A 40 26.15 22.41 -8.32
N ILE A 41 26.05 21.46 -7.38
CA ILE A 41 26.84 20.23 -7.35
C ILE A 41 26.62 19.42 -8.63
N THR A 42 25.38 19.33 -9.12
CA THR A 42 25.05 18.62 -10.35
C THR A 42 25.75 19.22 -11.56
N LEU A 43 25.68 20.55 -11.71
CA LEU A 43 26.32 21.29 -12.83
C LEU A 43 27.84 21.29 -12.76
N GLU A 44 28.42 21.33 -11.55
CA GLU A 44 29.87 21.20 -11.34
C GLU A 44 30.37 19.79 -11.67
N THR A 45 29.53 18.77 -11.47
CA THR A 45 29.86 17.36 -11.79
C THR A 45 29.68 17.10 -13.28
N CYS A 46 28.57 17.51 -13.82
CA CYS A 46 28.19 17.28 -15.21
C CYS A 46 27.45 18.51 -15.76
N PRO A 47 28.17 19.44 -16.46
CA PRO A 47 27.55 20.64 -17.03
C PRO A 47 26.43 20.37 -18.05
N ASP A 48 26.44 19.18 -18.66
CA ASP A 48 25.45 18.76 -19.64
C ASP A 48 24.21 18.11 -18.99
N ALA A 49 24.18 17.95 -17.66
CA ALA A 49 23.05 17.37 -16.95
C ALA A 49 21.76 18.14 -17.18
N GLU A 50 20.62 17.42 -17.19
CA GLU A 50 19.30 18.04 -17.15
C GLU A 50 18.71 17.86 -15.75
N PHE A 51 18.45 18.97 -15.07
CA PHE A 51 17.89 18.99 -13.72
C PHE A 51 16.42 19.39 -13.78
N ILE A 52 15.54 18.50 -13.32
CA ILE A 52 14.08 18.68 -13.38
C ILE A 52 13.52 18.61 -11.95
N PRO A 53 13.01 19.72 -11.40
CA PRO A 53 12.28 19.69 -10.14
C PRO A 53 11.10 18.70 -10.22
N ALA A 54 11.10 17.70 -9.33
CA ALA A 54 10.11 16.63 -9.33
C ALA A 54 8.81 17.09 -8.66
N HIS A 55 7.65 16.59 -9.14
CA HIS A 55 6.31 16.70 -8.55
C HIS A 55 6.08 18.03 -7.79
N ILE A 56 6.22 19.16 -8.50
CA ILE A 56 6.41 20.50 -7.93
C ILE A 56 5.32 21.00 -6.97
N TRP A 57 4.15 20.35 -6.91
CA TRP A 57 2.99 20.73 -6.09
C TRP A 57 2.71 19.83 -4.89
N THR A 58 3.46 18.75 -4.69
CA THR A 58 3.26 17.92 -3.50
C THR A 58 3.40 18.76 -2.22
N PRO A 59 2.54 18.59 -1.20
CA PRO A 59 2.54 19.46 -0.03
C PRO A 59 3.87 19.55 0.71
N HIS A 60 4.67 18.46 0.70
CA HIS A 60 6.00 18.40 1.31
C HIS A 60 7.07 18.03 0.28
N PHE A 61 8.28 18.52 0.48
CA PHE A 61 9.46 18.18 -0.32
C PHE A 61 9.30 18.47 -1.82
N SER A 62 8.68 19.59 -2.16
CA SER A 62 8.52 20.03 -3.55
C SER A 62 8.70 21.54 -3.68
N MET A 63 8.97 21.99 -4.91
CA MET A 63 9.32 23.38 -5.19
C MET A 63 8.22 24.36 -4.77
N PHE A 64 6.94 24.05 -5.02
CA PHE A 64 5.79 24.87 -4.69
C PHE A 64 4.90 24.29 -3.59
N GLY A 65 5.39 23.33 -2.82
CA GLY A 65 4.61 22.65 -1.78
C GLY A 65 4.08 23.60 -0.71
N ALA A 66 2.85 23.37 -0.26
CA ALA A 66 2.17 24.25 0.70
C ALA A 66 2.86 24.34 2.07
N PHE A 67 3.64 23.33 2.47
CA PHE A 67 4.28 23.28 3.80
C PHE A 67 5.79 23.53 3.78
N SER A 68 6.46 23.35 2.64
CA SER A 68 7.91 23.47 2.56
C SER A 68 8.40 24.07 1.24
N GLY A 69 7.49 24.58 0.41
CA GLY A 69 7.81 25.12 -0.90
C GLY A 69 8.19 26.61 -0.89
N PHE A 70 8.59 27.07 -2.07
CA PHE A 70 8.87 28.46 -2.37
C PHE A 70 7.70 29.09 -3.14
N ASP A 71 7.67 30.42 -3.21
CA ASP A 71 6.65 31.15 -3.96
C ASP A 71 7.04 31.43 -5.42
N SER A 72 8.29 31.24 -5.77
CA SER A 72 8.79 31.36 -7.14
C SER A 72 10.00 30.45 -7.40
N ILE A 73 10.32 30.22 -8.68
CA ILE A 73 11.48 29.45 -9.12
C ILE A 73 12.77 30.13 -8.69
N GLU A 74 12.80 31.46 -8.81
CA GLU A 74 13.94 32.28 -8.41
C GLU A 74 14.21 32.21 -6.90
N ALA A 75 13.17 32.12 -6.10
CA ALA A 75 13.31 31.93 -4.65
C ALA A 75 13.96 30.57 -4.31
N CYS A 76 13.69 29.54 -5.13
CA CYS A 76 14.23 28.19 -4.95
C CYS A 76 15.66 28.04 -5.47
N PHE A 77 15.97 28.58 -6.66
CA PHE A 77 17.25 28.31 -7.37
C PHE A 77 18.17 29.54 -7.52
N GLY A 78 17.70 30.74 -7.18
CA GLY A 78 18.48 31.97 -7.20
C GLY A 78 19.10 32.25 -8.57
N ASP A 79 20.40 32.45 -8.59
CA ASP A 79 21.21 32.71 -9.79
C ASP A 79 21.30 31.51 -10.75
N LEU A 80 20.95 30.32 -10.32
CA LEU A 80 20.93 29.11 -11.14
C LEU A 80 19.56 28.83 -11.82
N THR A 81 18.57 29.69 -11.63
CA THR A 81 17.23 29.56 -12.25
C THR A 81 17.28 29.34 -13.76
N SER A 82 18.23 29.93 -14.46
CA SER A 82 18.41 29.79 -15.93
C SER A 82 18.78 28.38 -16.39
N HIS A 83 19.15 27.48 -15.46
CA HIS A 83 19.47 26.08 -15.73
C HIS A 83 18.26 25.15 -15.54
N ILE A 84 17.10 25.67 -15.12
CA ILE A 84 15.88 24.92 -15.03
C ILE A 84 15.12 25.10 -16.35
N HIS A 85 14.98 24.02 -17.13
CA HIS A 85 14.31 24.03 -18.44
C HIS A 85 12.97 23.30 -18.42
N ALA A 86 12.76 22.43 -17.43
CA ALA A 86 11.55 21.64 -17.27
C ALA A 86 11.17 21.51 -15.81
N VAL A 87 9.89 21.24 -15.56
CA VAL A 87 9.35 20.89 -14.24
C VAL A 87 8.38 19.73 -14.41
N GLU A 88 8.28 18.91 -13.37
CA GLU A 88 7.41 17.76 -13.38
C GLU A 88 6.04 18.09 -12.78
N THR A 89 4.97 17.77 -13.50
CA THR A 89 3.58 17.84 -13.01
C THR A 89 3.38 16.91 -11.82
N GLY A 90 3.81 15.66 -11.97
CA GLY A 90 3.63 14.58 -11.00
C GLY A 90 2.14 14.27 -10.75
N LEU A 91 1.88 13.22 -9.98
CA LEU A 91 0.51 12.72 -9.70
C LEU A 91 -0.43 13.72 -9.03
N SER A 92 0.07 14.86 -8.58
CA SER A 92 -0.70 15.86 -7.81
C SER A 92 -1.21 17.03 -8.63
N SER A 93 -0.72 17.21 -9.87
CA SER A 93 -1.15 18.29 -10.76
C SER A 93 -1.15 17.86 -12.22
N ASP A 94 -1.88 18.57 -13.04
CA ASP A 94 -1.92 18.42 -14.50
C ASP A 94 -1.54 19.71 -15.22
N PRO A 95 -1.33 19.69 -16.54
CA PRO A 95 -0.99 20.91 -17.28
C PRO A 95 -1.97 22.07 -17.09
N PRO A 96 -3.31 21.89 -17.07
CA PRO A 96 -4.25 22.97 -16.77
C PRO A 96 -4.04 23.70 -15.44
N MET A 97 -3.65 22.98 -14.38
CA MET A 97 -3.31 23.59 -13.09
C MET A 97 -2.03 24.43 -13.22
N ASN A 98 -1.03 23.92 -13.93
CA ASN A 98 0.26 24.59 -14.13
C ASN A 98 0.16 25.83 -15.05
N TRP A 99 -0.69 25.81 -16.07
CA TRP A 99 -0.90 26.96 -16.97
C TRP A 99 -1.46 28.21 -16.28
N ARG A 100 -1.97 28.06 -15.08
CA ARG A 100 -2.45 29.18 -14.25
C ARG A 100 -1.32 30.02 -13.67
N VAL A 101 -0.07 29.53 -13.71
CA VAL A 101 1.12 30.20 -13.19
C VAL A 101 2.02 30.62 -14.35
N SER A 102 2.03 31.91 -14.71
CA SER A 102 2.75 32.42 -15.89
C SER A 102 4.27 32.21 -15.81
N ALA A 103 4.83 32.11 -14.62
CA ALA A 103 6.25 31.84 -14.40
C ALA A 103 6.69 30.48 -14.99
N LEU A 104 5.75 29.55 -15.24
CA LEU A 104 6.02 28.23 -15.82
C LEU A 104 5.99 28.20 -17.36
N ASP A 105 5.58 29.27 -18.04
CA ASP A 105 5.37 29.30 -19.49
C ASP A 105 6.60 28.90 -20.31
N ASN A 106 7.78 29.27 -19.82
CA ASN A 106 9.04 29.00 -20.50
C ASN A 106 9.62 27.62 -20.18
N LEU A 107 9.01 26.88 -19.25
CA LEU A 107 9.45 25.55 -18.84
C LEU A 107 8.63 24.46 -19.53
N THR A 108 9.31 23.36 -19.87
CA THR A 108 8.62 22.18 -20.38
C THR A 108 7.95 21.45 -19.21
N LEU A 109 6.65 21.24 -19.31
CA LEU A 109 5.95 20.38 -18.36
C LEU A 109 6.20 18.92 -18.76
N VAL A 110 6.85 18.17 -17.88
CA VAL A 110 7.11 16.74 -18.05
C VAL A 110 6.30 15.93 -17.03
N SER A 111 6.05 14.68 -17.35
CA SER A 111 5.23 13.79 -16.53
C SER A 111 5.95 12.45 -16.37
N HIS A 112 6.21 12.06 -15.12
CA HIS A 112 6.88 10.80 -14.81
C HIS A 112 6.07 10.04 -13.76
N SER A 113 6.01 8.72 -13.89
CA SER A 113 5.13 7.88 -13.08
C SER A 113 5.44 7.83 -11.58
N ASP A 114 6.60 8.30 -11.13
CA ASP A 114 7.08 8.17 -9.73
C ASP A 114 6.81 6.76 -9.17
N ALA A 115 7.15 5.74 -9.98
CA ALA A 115 6.77 4.36 -9.71
C ALA A 115 7.67 3.73 -8.65
N HIS A 116 7.07 3.29 -7.54
CA HIS A 116 7.71 2.53 -6.46
C HIS A 116 7.49 1.02 -6.59
N SER A 117 6.90 0.57 -7.70
CA SER A 117 6.71 -0.83 -8.06
C SER A 117 6.52 -0.98 -9.57
N PRO A 118 6.88 -2.12 -10.18
CA PRO A 118 6.74 -2.33 -11.63
C PRO A 118 5.31 -2.12 -12.15
N SER A 119 4.31 -2.47 -11.36
CA SER A 119 2.89 -2.30 -11.73
C SER A 119 2.42 -0.84 -11.83
N LYS A 120 3.24 0.11 -11.41
CA LYS A 120 2.94 1.55 -11.46
C LYS A 120 3.73 2.28 -12.54
N LEU A 121 4.61 1.61 -13.28
CA LEU A 121 5.26 2.17 -14.46
C LEU A 121 4.21 2.57 -15.51
N GLY A 122 4.41 3.71 -16.16
CA GLY A 122 3.54 4.20 -17.22
C GLY A 122 2.21 4.80 -16.76
N ARG A 123 1.99 5.07 -15.46
CA ARG A 123 0.84 5.89 -15.01
C ARG A 123 0.88 7.28 -15.61
N GLU A 124 2.08 7.79 -15.76
CA GLU A 124 2.42 9.03 -16.43
C GLU A 124 3.57 8.81 -17.39
N ALA A 125 3.63 9.58 -18.46
CA ALA A 125 4.65 9.43 -19.49
C ALA A 125 4.80 10.69 -20.34
N ASN A 126 5.97 10.86 -20.95
CA ASN A 126 6.24 11.88 -21.96
C ASN A 126 6.12 11.25 -23.36
N LEU A 127 5.50 11.97 -24.27
CA LEU A 127 5.37 11.59 -25.68
C LEU A 127 6.43 12.35 -26.49
N LEU A 128 7.32 11.61 -27.12
CA LEU A 128 8.46 12.17 -27.81
C LEU A 128 8.54 11.65 -29.25
N ASP A 129 8.91 12.53 -30.18
CA ASP A 129 9.27 12.20 -31.57
C ASP A 129 10.71 12.67 -31.80
N THR A 130 11.66 11.90 -31.26
CA THR A 130 13.09 12.20 -31.27
C THR A 130 13.90 10.91 -31.33
N GLY A 131 15.18 10.99 -31.61
CA GLY A 131 16.08 9.84 -31.52
C GLY A 131 16.30 9.38 -30.08
N LEU A 132 16.67 8.09 -29.93
CA LEU A 132 16.91 7.48 -28.62
C LEU A 132 18.36 7.75 -28.15
N THR A 133 18.74 9.03 -28.09
CA THR A 133 20.04 9.46 -27.58
C THR A 133 19.86 10.53 -26.52
N TYR A 134 20.80 10.59 -25.58
CA TYR A 134 20.80 11.60 -24.53
C TYR A 134 20.70 13.04 -25.06
N PRO A 135 21.54 13.47 -26.04
CA PRO A 135 21.46 14.82 -26.57
C PRO A 135 20.13 15.19 -27.19
N GLU A 136 19.52 14.25 -27.92
CA GLU A 136 18.23 14.47 -28.58
C GLU A 136 17.09 14.53 -27.56
N LEU A 137 17.13 13.69 -26.52
CA LEU A 137 16.17 13.73 -25.40
C LEU A 137 16.25 15.08 -24.68
N VAL A 138 17.46 15.50 -24.28
CA VAL A 138 17.66 16.76 -23.56
C VAL A 138 17.30 17.96 -24.46
N HIS A 139 17.63 17.91 -25.76
CA HIS A 139 17.21 18.93 -26.71
C HIS A 139 15.66 19.06 -26.75
N ALA A 140 14.94 17.93 -26.85
CA ALA A 140 13.48 17.95 -26.86
C ALA A 140 12.90 18.51 -25.54
N ILE A 141 13.48 18.20 -24.39
CA ILE A 141 13.06 18.76 -23.09
C ILE A 141 13.32 20.27 -23.05
N ARG A 142 14.52 20.75 -23.45
CA ARG A 142 14.90 22.16 -23.36
C ARG A 142 14.21 23.07 -24.36
N THR A 143 13.97 22.56 -25.58
CA THR A 143 13.44 23.38 -26.69
C THR A 143 11.99 23.11 -27.03
N ARG A 144 11.44 22.01 -26.55
CA ARG A 144 10.13 21.45 -26.93
C ARG A 144 10.04 20.98 -28.38
N GLU A 145 11.15 20.98 -29.15
CA GLU A 145 11.21 20.39 -30.48
C GLU A 145 11.25 18.86 -30.35
N GLY A 146 10.29 18.15 -30.97
CA GLY A 146 10.13 16.72 -30.80
C GLY A 146 9.42 16.30 -29.50
N PHE A 147 9.11 17.24 -28.60
CA PHE A 147 8.25 16.99 -27.42
C PHE A 147 6.78 17.09 -27.86
N LEU A 148 6.06 15.97 -27.90
CA LEU A 148 4.69 15.91 -28.43
C LEU A 148 3.64 16.20 -27.38
N GLY A 149 3.90 15.92 -26.11
CA GLY A 149 2.97 16.11 -25.01
C GLY A 149 3.15 15.10 -23.88
N THR A 150 2.18 15.01 -22.99
CA THR A 150 2.24 14.12 -21.82
C THR A 150 1.02 13.21 -21.70
N VAL A 151 1.21 12.12 -20.96
CA VAL A 151 0.14 11.30 -20.40
C VAL A 151 0.13 11.57 -18.91
N GLU A 152 -0.99 12.05 -18.42
CA GLU A 152 -1.16 12.50 -17.04
C GLU A 152 -2.09 11.56 -16.27
N PHE A 153 -1.86 11.42 -14.99
CA PHE A 153 -2.80 10.84 -14.04
C PHE A 153 -3.89 11.87 -13.70
N PHE A 154 -5.00 11.44 -13.11
CA PHE A 154 -6.03 12.38 -12.64
C PHE A 154 -5.62 12.95 -11.27
N PRO A 155 -5.24 14.23 -11.14
CA PRO A 155 -4.81 14.79 -9.87
C PRO A 155 -5.90 14.76 -8.80
N GLU A 156 -7.16 14.71 -9.20
CA GLU A 156 -8.30 14.58 -8.28
C GLU A 156 -8.29 13.27 -7.49
N GLU A 157 -7.63 12.21 -7.96
CA GLU A 157 -7.45 10.97 -7.20
C GLU A 157 -6.46 11.12 -6.04
N GLY A 158 -5.63 12.17 -6.05
CA GLY A 158 -4.68 12.49 -5.01
C GLY A 158 -5.37 12.77 -3.66
N LYS A 159 -4.86 12.18 -2.58
CA LYS A 159 -5.43 12.29 -1.23
C LYS A 159 -5.35 13.69 -0.57
N TYR A 160 -4.72 14.65 -1.24
CA TYR A 160 -4.61 16.05 -0.80
C TYR A 160 -4.93 17.02 -1.94
N HIS A 161 -5.81 16.64 -2.88
CA HIS A 161 -6.14 17.50 -4.02
C HIS A 161 -6.89 18.76 -3.59
N LEU A 162 -8.00 18.61 -2.86
CA LEU A 162 -8.78 19.72 -2.30
C LEU A 162 -8.51 19.91 -0.80
N ASP A 163 -8.96 21.05 -0.31
CA ASP A 163 -8.98 21.36 1.11
C ASP A 163 -10.00 20.49 1.84
N GLY A 164 -9.74 20.17 3.11
CA GLY A 164 -10.76 19.42 3.83
C GLY A 164 -10.44 19.10 5.28
N HIS A 165 -11.43 18.46 5.90
CA HIS A 165 -11.32 17.88 7.23
C HIS A 165 -11.99 16.51 7.24
N ARG A 166 -11.19 15.45 7.09
CA ARG A 166 -11.62 14.06 6.93
C ARG A 166 -12.57 13.58 8.03
N ASN A 167 -12.23 13.89 9.29
CA ASN A 167 -13.04 13.46 10.44
C ASN A 167 -14.46 14.01 10.45
N CYS A 168 -14.70 15.12 9.74
CA CYS A 168 -16.01 15.75 9.59
C CYS A 168 -16.62 15.51 8.21
N ASN A 169 -15.95 14.78 7.33
CA ASN A 169 -16.34 14.59 5.93
C ASN A 169 -16.59 15.92 5.20
N VAL A 170 -15.71 16.91 5.45
CA VAL A 170 -15.76 18.24 4.84
C VAL A 170 -14.71 18.31 3.75
N CYS A 171 -15.13 18.53 2.51
CA CYS A 171 -14.29 18.74 1.34
C CYS A 171 -14.67 20.10 0.74
N LEU A 172 -13.70 20.99 0.54
CA LEU A 172 -13.91 22.39 0.17
C LEU A 172 -12.98 22.80 -0.95
N THR A 173 -13.47 23.66 -1.82
CA THR A 173 -12.63 24.40 -2.76
C THR A 173 -11.82 25.47 -2.02
N PRO A 174 -10.72 25.98 -2.62
CA PRO A 174 -9.94 27.07 -2.04
C PRO A 174 -10.77 28.29 -1.69
N ALA A 175 -11.72 28.66 -2.56
CA ALA A 175 -12.62 29.80 -2.35
C ALA A 175 -13.57 29.60 -1.13
N GLU A 176 -14.10 28.40 -0.95
CA GLU A 176 -14.93 28.06 0.21
C GLU A 176 -14.11 28.06 1.50
N THR A 177 -12.88 27.54 1.45
CA THR A 177 -11.95 27.58 2.58
C THR A 177 -11.63 29.01 3.00
N ALA A 178 -11.37 29.89 2.04
CA ALA A 178 -11.12 31.31 2.30
C ALA A 178 -12.33 32.00 2.94
N GLN A 179 -13.57 31.72 2.48
CA GLN A 179 -14.80 32.24 3.08
C GLN A 179 -14.99 31.77 4.53
N LEU A 180 -14.55 30.57 4.86
CA LEU A 180 -14.63 30.00 6.20
C LEU A 180 -13.42 30.36 7.08
N GLY A 181 -12.48 31.17 6.58
CA GLY A 181 -11.27 31.56 7.30
C GLY A 181 -10.34 30.38 7.66
N GLY A 182 -10.35 29.33 6.84
CA GLY A 182 -9.53 28.12 7.06
C GLY A 182 -10.01 27.22 8.20
N ILE A 183 -11.26 27.39 8.64
CA ILE A 183 -11.80 26.66 9.80
C ILE A 183 -12.93 25.73 9.36
N CYS A 184 -12.89 24.51 9.84
CA CYS A 184 -13.94 23.51 9.57
C CYS A 184 -15.29 23.95 10.15
N PRO A 185 -16.35 24.06 9.33
CA PRO A 185 -17.65 24.53 9.77
C PRO A 185 -18.37 23.57 10.73
N VAL A 186 -17.90 22.33 10.85
CA VAL A 186 -18.52 21.31 11.70
C VAL A 186 -17.89 21.28 13.09
N CYS A 187 -16.55 21.32 13.20
CA CYS A 187 -15.88 21.14 14.50
C CYS A 187 -14.98 22.32 14.93
N GLY A 188 -14.86 23.37 14.12
CA GLY A 188 -14.06 24.56 14.44
C GLY A 188 -12.52 24.36 14.40
N LYS A 189 -12.03 23.22 13.93
CA LYS A 189 -10.58 22.98 13.75
C LYS A 189 -10.08 23.54 12.43
N LYS A 190 -8.77 23.73 12.31
CA LYS A 190 -8.14 24.12 11.04
C LYS A 190 -8.42 23.07 9.96
N ILE A 191 -8.64 23.52 8.75
CA ILE A 191 -8.78 22.71 7.54
C ILE A 191 -7.39 22.36 7.03
N THR A 192 -7.18 21.12 6.57
CA THR A 192 -5.99 20.70 5.85
C THR A 192 -6.02 21.30 4.45
N ILE A 193 -4.99 22.04 4.10
CA ILE A 193 -4.88 22.72 2.79
C ILE A 193 -4.45 21.72 1.74
N GLY A 194 -5.12 21.75 0.59
CA GLY A 194 -4.85 20.89 -0.56
C GLY A 194 -3.95 21.53 -1.61
N VAL A 195 -3.60 20.75 -2.63
CA VAL A 195 -2.76 21.20 -3.75
C VAL A 195 -3.43 22.30 -4.56
N GLU A 196 -4.73 22.15 -4.87
CA GLU A 196 -5.49 23.16 -5.63
C GLU A 196 -5.50 24.53 -4.94
N HIS A 197 -5.50 24.57 -3.61
CA HIS A 197 -5.39 25.82 -2.84
C HIS A 197 -4.03 26.50 -3.07
N ARG A 198 -2.95 25.72 -3.05
CA ARG A 198 -1.63 26.27 -3.28
C ARG A 198 -1.45 26.76 -4.72
N VAL A 199 -2.04 26.05 -5.69
CA VAL A 199 -2.09 26.54 -7.07
C VAL A 199 -2.86 27.86 -7.16
N GLU A 200 -4.02 27.98 -6.48
CA GLU A 200 -4.81 29.23 -6.42
C GLU A 200 -4.03 30.39 -5.82
N GLU A 201 -3.23 30.16 -4.77
CA GLU A 201 -2.38 31.18 -4.13
C GLU A 201 -1.31 31.74 -5.07
N LEU A 202 -0.71 30.88 -5.92
CA LEU A 202 0.37 31.28 -6.84
C LEU A 202 -0.13 31.66 -8.24
N ALA A 203 -1.39 31.38 -8.55
CA ALA A 203 -1.99 31.62 -9.86
C ALA A 203 -2.15 33.12 -10.15
N ASP A 204 -1.68 33.56 -11.31
CA ASP A 204 -1.90 34.89 -11.86
C ASP A 204 -2.87 34.88 -13.07
N ARG A 205 -3.48 33.70 -13.35
CA ARG A 205 -4.41 33.47 -14.46
C ARG A 205 -5.65 32.70 -14.01
N PRO A 206 -6.80 32.91 -14.68
CA PRO A 206 -8.04 32.25 -14.32
C PRO A 206 -8.00 30.74 -14.64
N VAL A 207 -8.89 29.98 -13.98
CA VAL A 207 -9.17 28.58 -14.32
C VAL A 207 -9.59 28.48 -15.80
N GLY A 208 -9.07 27.49 -16.51
CA GLY A 208 -9.35 27.24 -17.92
C GLY A 208 -8.47 28.04 -18.90
N TYR A 209 -7.51 28.83 -18.40
CA TYR A 209 -6.50 29.45 -19.27
C TYR A 209 -5.63 28.37 -19.92
N CYS A 210 -5.33 28.55 -21.21
CA CYS A 210 -4.43 27.67 -21.97
C CYS A 210 -3.45 28.54 -22.78
N PRO A 211 -2.13 28.42 -22.59
CA PRO A 211 -1.14 29.14 -23.39
C PRO A 211 -1.21 28.76 -24.87
N GLU A 212 -0.90 29.71 -25.77
CA GLU A 212 -0.93 29.45 -27.22
C GLU A 212 0.06 28.35 -27.66
N ASN A 213 1.18 28.18 -26.94
CA ASN A 213 2.22 27.20 -27.19
C ASN A 213 2.11 25.95 -26.30
N ALA A 214 0.98 25.76 -25.63
CA ALA A 214 0.74 24.61 -24.78
C ALA A 214 0.88 23.30 -25.57
N LYS A 215 1.60 22.34 -25.01
CA LYS A 215 1.65 20.98 -25.56
C LYS A 215 0.40 20.22 -25.15
N PRO A 216 -0.12 19.32 -26.01
CA PRO A 216 -1.27 18.50 -25.67
C PRO A 216 -0.95 17.52 -24.53
N PHE A 217 -1.99 17.11 -23.82
CA PHE A 217 -1.90 16.07 -22.80
C PHE A 217 -3.12 15.14 -22.87
N GLU A 218 -2.97 13.94 -22.33
CA GLU A 218 -4.05 12.95 -22.22
C GLU A 218 -4.15 12.49 -20.77
N SER A 219 -5.31 12.66 -20.12
CA SER A 219 -5.52 12.11 -18.77
C SER A 219 -5.96 10.66 -18.86
N LEU A 220 -5.19 9.75 -18.30
CA LEU A 220 -5.44 8.31 -18.31
C LEU A 220 -5.44 7.74 -16.88
N ALA A 221 -6.15 6.62 -16.73
CA ALA A 221 -6.03 5.75 -15.58
C ALA A 221 -5.47 4.39 -16.01
N PRO A 222 -4.73 3.67 -15.15
CA PRO A 222 -4.23 2.32 -15.45
C PRO A 222 -5.34 1.37 -15.89
N LEU A 223 -5.10 0.56 -16.90
CA LEU A 223 -6.10 -0.33 -17.47
C LEU A 223 -6.80 -1.25 -16.44
N PRO A 224 -6.11 -1.81 -15.41
CA PRO A 224 -6.79 -2.56 -14.36
C PRO A 224 -7.81 -1.72 -13.56
N GLU A 225 -7.55 -0.43 -13.36
CA GLU A 225 -8.45 0.50 -12.68
C GLU A 225 -9.66 0.82 -13.55
N VAL A 226 -9.47 1.04 -14.85
CA VAL A 226 -10.54 1.19 -15.85
C VAL A 226 -11.44 -0.05 -15.90
N VAL A 227 -10.85 -1.26 -15.96
CA VAL A 227 -11.61 -2.53 -15.93
C VAL A 227 -12.42 -2.66 -14.63
N ALA A 228 -11.84 -2.30 -13.51
CA ALA A 228 -12.50 -2.32 -12.20
C ALA A 228 -13.70 -1.36 -12.16
N ALA A 229 -13.49 -0.10 -12.58
CA ALA A 229 -14.53 0.94 -12.64
C ALA A 229 -15.69 0.53 -13.56
N CYS A 230 -15.40 -0.05 -14.72
CA CYS A 230 -16.42 -0.47 -15.70
C CYS A 230 -17.17 -1.75 -15.33
N THR A 231 -16.65 -2.55 -14.41
CA THR A 231 -17.26 -3.83 -14.02
C THR A 231 -17.83 -3.83 -12.60
N GLY A 232 -17.62 -2.75 -11.83
CA GLY A 232 -18.02 -2.65 -10.43
C GLY A 232 -17.27 -3.63 -9.52
N LYS A 233 -16.05 -4.03 -9.90
CA LYS A 233 -15.20 -4.97 -9.13
C LYS A 233 -13.98 -4.25 -8.58
N SER A 234 -13.33 -4.86 -7.59
CA SER A 234 -12.04 -4.38 -7.08
C SER A 234 -10.92 -4.62 -8.10
N VAL A 235 -9.96 -3.68 -8.19
CA VAL A 235 -8.74 -3.81 -9.01
C VAL A 235 -7.98 -5.10 -8.69
N ALA A 236 -7.89 -5.47 -7.41
CA ALA A 236 -7.20 -6.69 -6.96
C ALA A 236 -8.00 -7.98 -7.18
N SER A 237 -9.21 -7.92 -7.76
CA SER A 237 -10.02 -9.13 -7.97
C SER A 237 -9.43 -10.01 -9.07
N LYS A 238 -9.46 -11.34 -8.89
CA LYS A 238 -9.00 -12.29 -9.91
C LYS A 238 -9.66 -12.08 -11.28
N LYS A 239 -10.92 -11.66 -11.29
CA LYS A 239 -11.66 -11.41 -12.53
C LYS A 239 -11.17 -10.15 -13.25
N THR A 240 -10.82 -9.11 -12.51
CA THR A 240 -10.21 -7.89 -13.08
C THR A 240 -8.84 -8.20 -13.67
N GLN A 241 -8.01 -8.95 -12.94
CA GLN A 241 -6.68 -9.34 -13.39
C GLN A 241 -6.75 -10.25 -14.62
N GLN A 242 -7.63 -11.25 -14.61
CA GLN A 242 -7.83 -12.12 -15.79
C GLN A 242 -8.29 -11.31 -17.01
N GLN A 243 -9.25 -10.39 -16.84
CA GLN A 243 -9.73 -9.55 -17.94
C GLN A 243 -8.63 -8.63 -18.48
N TYR A 244 -7.78 -8.09 -17.60
CA TYR A 244 -6.62 -7.30 -17.97
C TYR A 244 -5.63 -8.12 -18.81
N GLU A 245 -5.26 -9.32 -18.35
CA GLU A 245 -4.36 -10.22 -19.08
C GLU A 245 -4.93 -10.64 -20.44
N GLU A 246 -6.22 -10.97 -20.52
CA GLU A 246 -6.91 -11.30 -21.77
C GLU A 246 -6.88 -10.13 -22.77
N MET A 247 -7.03 -8.90 -22.29
CA MET A 247 -6.94 -7.70 -23.12
C MET A 247 -5.52 -7.48 -23.64
N LEU A 248 -4.50 -7.63 -22.80
CA LEU A 248 -3.09 -7.51 -23.22
C LEU A 248 -2.71 -8.56 -24.28
N GLN A 249 -3.14 -9.81 -24.08
CA GLN A 249 -2.85 -10.90 -25.00
C GLN A 249 -3.56 -10.73 -26.35
N SER A 250 -4.79 -10.19 -26.34
CA SER A 250 -5.63 -10.12 -27.54
C SER A 250 -5.49 -8.81 -28.32
N LEU A 251 -5.22 -7.70 -27.65
CA LEU A 251 -5.22 -6.37 -28.22
C LEU A 251 -3.84 -5.72 -28.26
N GLY A 252 -2.90 -6.12 -27.38
CA GLY A 252 -1.55 -5.59 -27.32
C GLY A 252 -1.27 -4.76 -26.08
N ALA A 253 -0.29 -3.84 -26.16
CA ALA A 253 0.20 -3.06 -25.03
C ALA A 253 -0.88 -2.16 -24.38
N GLU A 254 -0.77 -1.92 -23.09
CA GLU A 254 -1.74 -1.14 -22.29
C GLU A 254 -2.00 0.25 -22.86
N PHE A 255 -0.98 1.02 -23.22
CA PHE A 255 -1.15 2.33 -23.85
C PHE A 255 -1.85 2.26 -25.22
N TYR A 256 -1.59 1.22 -26.01
CA TYR A 256 -2.33 1.03 -27.25
C TYR A 256 -3.83 0.79 -26.96
N ILE A 257 -4.14 -0.04 -25.99
CA ILE A 257 -5.53 -0.34 -25.59
C ILE A 257 -6.22 0.92 -25.09
N LEU A 258 -5.59 1.68 -24.19
CA LEU A 258 -6.19 2.89 -23.61
C LEU A 258 -6.33 4.02 -24.62
N ARG A 259 -5.39 4.18 -25.55
CA ARG A 259 -5.29 5.36 -26.41
C ARG A 259 -5.76 5.14 -27.86
N GLN A 260 -5.50 3.99 -28.45
CA GLN A 260 -5.56 3.83 -29.92
C GLN A 260 -6.43 2.65 -30.41
N ALA A 261 -6.50 1.55 -29.68
CA ALA A 261 -7.23 0.35 -30.11
C ALA A 261 -8.68 0.70 -30.50
N PRO A 262 -9.19 0.16 -31.66
CA PRO A 262 -10.57 0.40 -32.05
C PRO A 262 -11.57 -0.04 -30.98
N ILE A 263 -12.54 0.81 -30.68
CA ILE A 263 -13.55 0.54 -29.61
C ILE A 263 -14.32 -0.75 -29.89
N GLU A 264 -14.58 -1.08 -31.17
CA GLU A 264 -15.26 -2.33 -31.52
C GLU A 264 -14.41 -3.58 -31.25
N ASP A 265 -13.07 -3.48 -31.31
CA ASP A 265 -12.17 -4.58 -30.95
C ASP A 265 -12.13 -4.77 -29.45
N ILE A 266 -12.08 -3.67 -28.70
CA ILE A 266 -12.20 -3.70 -27.23
C ILE A 266 -13.54 -4.31 -26.80
N LYS A 267 -14.64 -3.91 -27.47
CA LYS A 267 -15.99 -4.43 -27.19
C LYS A 267 -16.10 -5.93 -27.43
N ARG A 268 -15.46 -6.42 -28.51
CA ARG A 268 -15.43 -7.86 -28.82
C ARG A 268 -14.64 -8.66 -27.79
N THR A 269 -13.53 -8.13 -27.29
CA THR A 269 -12.62 -8.81 -26.36
C THR A 269 -13.08 -8.68 -24.91
N ALA A 270 -13.49 -7.48 -24.48
CA ALA A 270 -13.71 -7.14 -23.08
C ALA A 270 -15.17 -6.79 -22.74
N GLY A 271 -16.04 -6.75 -23.75
CA GLY A 271 -17.46 -6.42 -23.58
C GLY A 271 -17.79 -4.93 -23.64
N PRO A 272 -19.09 -4.59 -23.69
CA PRO A 272 -19.54 -3.23 -23.95
C PRO A 272 -19.26 -2.24 -22.82
N CYS A 273 -19.25 -2.69 -21.55
CA CYS A 273 -18.97 -1.80 -20.43
C CYS A 273 -17.54 -1.26 -20.48
N ILE A 274 -16.54 -2.12 -20.67
CA ILE A 274 -15.14 -1.71 -20.75
C ILE A 274 -14.89 -0.88 -22.01
N ALA A 275 -15.48 -1.25 -23.15
CA ALA A 275 -15.37 -0.48 -24.37
C ALA A 275 -15.94 0.95 -24.21
N GLU A 276 -17.11 1.09 -23.59
CA GLU A 276 -17.71 2.40 -23.32
C GLU A 276 -16.89 3.19 -22.30
N GLY A 277 -16.36 2.54 -21.25
CA GLY A 277 -15.50 3.21 -20.28
C GLY A 277 -14.21 3.76 -20.91
N ILE A 278 -13.53 2.98 -21.76
CA ILE A 278 -12.34 3.45 -22.50
C ILE A 278 -12.71 4.56 -23.48
N ARG A 279 -13.85 4.47 -24.16
CA ARG A 279 -14.32 5.55 -25.02
C ARG A 279 -14.51 6.86 -24.25
N ARG A 280 -15.17 6.80 -23.09
CA ARG A 280 -15.37 7.97 -22.23
C ARG A 280 -14.05 8.53 -21.70
N LEU A 281 -13.15 7.67 -21.28
CA LEU A 281 -11.81 8.07 -20.83
C LEU A 281 -11.09 8.87 -21.92
N ARG A 282 -11.06 8.37 -23.17
CA ARG A 282 -10.42 9.04 -24.31
C ARG A 282 -11.00 10.41 -24.66
N ILE A 283 -12.27 10.65 -24.38
CA ILE A 283 -12.93 11.95 -24.66
C ILE A 283 -13.07 12.82 -23.40
N GLY A 284 -12.46 12.42 -22.28
CA GLY A 284 -12.49 13.16 -21.01
C GLY A 284 -13.87 13.16 -20.33
N GLN A 285 -14.78 12.26 -20.71
CA GLN A 285 -16.09 12.12 -20.07
C GLN A 285 -15.99 11.27 -18.81
N VAL A 286 -15.38 11.83 -17.78
CA VAL A 286 -15.05 11.15 -16.53
C VAL A 286 -15.67 11.95 -15.37
N GLU A 287 -16.43 11.27 -14.52
CA GLU A 287 -16.89 11.85 -13.26
C GLU A 287 -15.76 11.78 -12.23
N ARG A 288 -15.42 12.92 -11.62
CA ARG A 288 -14.29 13.06 -10.72
C ARG A 288 -14.78 13.43 -9.33
N LYS A 289 -14.48 12.61 -8.34
CA LYS A 289 -14.68 12.92 -6.93
C LYS A 289 -13.29 13.18 -6.32
N PRO A 290 -12.94 14.44 -6.03
CA PRO A 290 -11.59 14.77 -5.57
C PRO A 290 -11.32 14.24 -4.15
N GLY A 291 -10.05 13.90 -3.91
CA GLY A 291 -9.57 13.52 -2.59
C GLY A 291 -9.23 14.75 -1.73
N PHE A 292 -9.21 14.56 -0.42
CA PHE A 292 -8.96 15.62 0.56
C PHE A 292 -8.49 15.03 1.90
N ASP A 293 -7.63 15.73 2.62
CA ASP A 293 -7.21 15.42 3.99
C ASP A 293 -6.85 13.94 4.24
N GLY A 294 -6.09 13.35 3.32
CA GLY A 294 -5.66 11.95 3.40
C GLY A 294 -6.65 10.91 2.87
N GLU A 295 -7.82 11.32 2.36
CA GLU A 295 -8.77 10.46 1.66
C GLU A 295 -8.52 10.53 0.15
N TYR A 296 -8.34 9.37 -0.49
CA TYR A 296 -8.16 9.30 -1.93
C TYR A 296 -9.43 9.69 -2.67
N GLY A 297 -9.27 10.43 -3.76
CA GLY A 297 -10.35 10.65 -4.70
C GLY A 297 -10.68 9.41 -5.53
N VAL A 298 -11.72 9.52 -6.32
CA VAL A 298 -12.21 8.42 -7.17
C VAL A 298 -12.67 8.98 -8.50
N ILE A 299 -12.25 8.32 -9.60
CA ILE A 299 -12.83 8.54 -10.91
C ILE A 299 -13.89 7.49 -11.22
N SER A 300 -14.97 7.90 -11.87
CA SER A 300 -16.05 7.02 -12.29
C SER A 300 -16.30 7.17 -13.78
N LEU A 301 -16.26 6.06 -14.51
CA LEU A 301 -16.48 6.00 -15.95
C LEU A 301 -17.92 5.64 -16.31
N LEU A 302 -18.54 4.79 -15.49
CA LEU A 302 -19.92 4.33 -15.64
C LEU A 302 -20.58 4.27 -14.26
N ASN A 303 -21.84 4.69 -14.18
CA ASN A 303 -22.62 4.48 -12.98
C ASN A 303 -23.22 3.03 -12.94
N PRO A 304 -23.65 2.53 -11.77
CA PRO A 304 -24.17 1.17 -11.62
C PRO A 304 -25.34 0.84 -12.57
N SER A 305 -26.24 1.82 -12.83
CA SER A 305 -27.38 1.59 -13.73
C SER A 305 -26.97 1.48 -15.19
N GLU A 306 -25.94 2.22 -15.63
CA GLU A 306 -25.36 2.09 -16.97
C GLU A 306 -24.67 0.74 -17.16
N ILE A 307 -23.95 0.26 -16.14
CA ILE A 307 -23.31 -1.07 -16.15
C ILE A 307 -24.38 -2.16 -16.33
N GLU A 308 -25.51 -2.06 -15.61
CA GLU A 308 -26.62 -3.00 -15.75
C GLU A 308 -27.27 -2.93 -17.14
N GLN A 309 -27.50 -1.73 -17.66
CA GLN A 309 -28.09 -1.53 -19.01
C GLN A 309 -27.19 -2.08 -20.11
N LEU A 310 -25.90 -1.78 -20.08
CA LEU A 310 -24.95 -2.28 -21.07
C LEU A 310 -24.80 -3.79 -21.02
N ASN A 311 -24.82 -4.40 -19.85
CA ASN A 311 -24.84 -5.84 -19.67
C ASN A 311 -26.18 -6.47 -20.11
N GLY A 312 -27.31 -5.77 -19.92
CA GLY A 312 -28.63 -6.18 -20.34
C GLY A 312 -28.85 -6.15 -21.86
N GLN A 313 -28.24 -5.22 -22.56
CA GLN A 313 -28.29 -5.14 -24.03
C GLN A 313 -27.64 -6.33 -24.75
N ILE A 314 -26.65 -6.99 -24.13
CA ILE A 314 -26.07 -8.24 -24.68
C ILE A 314 -27.11 -9.35 -24.67
N SER A 315 -28.02 -9.37 -23.70
CA SER A 315 -29.12 -10.36 -23.62
C SER A 315 -30.18 -10.19 -24.73
N LEU A 316 -30.30 -8.99 -25.33
CA LEU A 316 -31.32 -8.70 -26.33
C LEU A 316 -30.85 -8.83 -27.78
N PHE A 317 -29.56 -8.78 -28.09
CA PHE A 317 -29.03 -8.63 -29.46
C PHE A 317 -27.96 -9.64 -29.88
N GLY A 318 -27.84 -10.78 -29.27
CA GLY A 318 -27.01 -11.72 -29.94
C GLY A 318 -26.30 -12.81 -29.16
N ALA A 319 -26.56 -13.97 -29.67
CA ALA A 319 -25.92 -15.26 -29.49
C ALA A 319 -26.14 -15.93 -28.13
N ASP A 320 -27.03 -16.88 -28.17
CA ASP A 320 -27.30 -17.90 -27.18
C ASP A 320 -26.03 -18.47 -26.52
N VAL A 321 -25.87 -18.15 -25.26
CA VAL A 321 -25.16 -19.00 -24.33
C VAL A 321 -26.18 -19.40 -23.26
N PRO A 322 -26.50 -20.69 -23.12
CA PRO A 322 -27.64 -21.13 -22.31
C PRO A 322 -27.45 -20.87 -20.83
N LYS A 323 -28.43 -20.16 -20.25
CA LYS A 323 -28.64 -20.08 -18.81
C LYS A 323 -28.90 -21.50 -18.27
N LYS A 324 -28.04 -21.97 -17.39
CA LYS A 324 -28.33 -23.15 -16.56
C LYS A 324 -29.38 -22.80 -15.52
N THR A 325 -30.63 -23.13 -15.82
CA THR A 325 -31.69 -23.30 -14.84
C THR A 325 -31.58 -24.68 -14.19
N SER A 326 -31.80 -24.67 -12.91
CA SER A 326 -31.77 -25.82 -12.02
C SER A 326 -32.86 -26.88 -12.31
N LYS A 327 -32.49 -28.16 -12.09
CA LYS A 327 -33.29 -29.34 -11.75
C LYS A 327 -34.16 -30.01 -12.81
N GLN A 328 -33.79 -31.19 -13.25
CA GLN A 328 -34.37 -32.45 -12.80
C GLN A 328 -33.71 -33.66 -13.48
N GLN A 329 -33.63 -34.73 -12.71
CA GLN A 329 -33.05 -36.03 -13.03
C GLN A 329 -33.72 -36.71 -14.21
N SER A 330 -32.94 -37.37 -15.09
CA SER A 330 -33.26 -38.75 -15.48
C SER A 330 -32.06 -39.40 -16.19
N LYS A 331 -31.87 -40.66 -15.84
CA LYS A 331 -30.86 -41.60 -16.36
C LYS A 331 -31.07 -41.88 -17.87
N ILE A 332 -29.99 -42.22 -18.59
CA ILE A 332 -29.82 -43.50 -19.33
C ILE A 332 -28.52 -43.46 -20.17
N GLN A 333 -27.66 -44.41 -19.85
CA GLN A 333 -26.71 -45.28 -20.57
C GLN A 333 -25.94 -44.85 -21.82
N LYS A 334 -24.62 -44.98 -21.66
CA LYS A 334 -23.52 -45.61 -22.42
C LYS A 334 -23.62 -45.77 -23.96
N THR A 335 -22.56 -45.28 -24.66
CA THR A 335 -21.61 -46.18 -25.34
C THR A 335 -20.33 -45.45 -25.79
N THR A 336 -19.27 -46.13 -25.69
CA THR A 336 -17.84 -46.02 -25.95
C THR A 336 -17.42 -45.50 -27.36
N ALA A 337 -16.32 -44.78 -27.60
CA ALA A 337 -14.89 -44.99 -27.38
C ALA A 337 -14.05 -43.89 -28.11
N PRO A 338 -12.70 -43.85 -28.15
CA PRO A 338 -11.89 -42.91 -27.38
C PRO A 338 -10.91 -42.06 -28.22
N ALA A 339 -10.37 -41.00 -27.66
CA ALA A 339 -8.99 -40.47 -27.73
C ALA A 339 -8.92 -38.93 -27.78
N PRO A 340 -7.82 -38.27 -27.42
CA PRO A 340 -6.90 -38.49 -26.36
C PRO A 340 -7.00 -37.43 -25.22
N GLU A 341 -6.43 -37.77 -24.10
CA GLU A 341 -6.39 -37.04 -22.82
C GLU A 341 -5.70 -35.69 -22.95
N GLU A 342 -6.46 -34.62 -22.74
CA GLU A 342 -5.94 -33.40 -22.13
C GLU A 342 -6.26 -33.48 -20.63
N THR A 343 -5.20 -33.45 -19.81
CA THR A 343 -5.29 -33.48 -18.36
C THR A 343 -6.05 -32.28 -17.83
N PRO A 344 -7.09 -32.45 -17.02
CA PRO A 344 -7.82 -31.34 -16.42
C PRO A 344 -6.95 -30.72 -15.33
N ILE A 345 -6.78 -29.41 -15.39
CA ILE A 345 -6.34 -28.59 -14.26
C ILE A 345 -7.34 -28.82 -13.14
N VAL A 346 -6.91 -29.54 -12.14
CA VAL A 346 -7.69 -29.82 -10.93
C VAL A 346 -7.94 -28.51 -10.20
N ASN A 347 -9.15 -27.99 -10.31
CA ASN A 347 -9.68 -27.04 -9.34
C ASN A 347 -9.67 -27.73 -7.98
N THR A 348 -8.64 -27.44 -7.16
CA THR A 348 -8.57 -27.93 -5.80
C THR A 348 -9.76 -27.38 -5.02
N SER A 349 -10.63 -28.31 -4.68
CA SER A 349 -11.79 -28.15 -3.80
C SER A 349 -11.50 -27.25 -2.59
N ASP A 350 -12.53 -26.56 -2.12
CA ASP A 350 -12.60 -25.79 -0.85
C ASP A 350 -12.34 -26.64 0.42
N SER A 351 -11.93 -27.89 0.29
CA SER A 351 -11.68 -28.81 1.39
C SER A 351 -10.36 -28.51 2.12
N LEU A 352 -10.41 -28.57 3.43
CA LEU A 352 -9.25 -28.54 4.30
C LEU A 352 -8.50 -29.89 4.21
N ASN A 353 -7.16 -29.88 4.29
CA ASN A 353 -6.41 -31.10 4.46
C ASN A 353 -6.52 -31.61 5.92
N THR A 354 -5.95 -32.77 6.19
CA THR A 354 -6.06 -33.44 7.51
C THR A 354 -5.53 -32.57 8.64
N GLU A 355 -4.36 -31.95 8.49
CA GLU A 355 -3.74 -31.13 9.52
C GLU A 355 -4.53 -29.82 9.72
N GLN A 356 -5.00 -29.20 8.64
CA GLN A 356 -5.84 -28.02 8.71
C GLN A 356 -7.17 -28.36 9.39
N GLN A 357 -7.78 -29.53 9.07
CA GLN A 357 -9.01 -29.96 9.69
C GLN A 357 -8.83 -30.25 11.18
N GLN A 358 -7.70 -30.88 11.57
CA GLN A 358 -7.34 -31.06 12.95
C GLN A 358 -7.22 -29.71 13.67
N ALA A 359 -6.49 -28.75 13.11
CA ALA A 359 -6.35 -27.41 13.69
C ALA A 359 -7.69 -26.67 13.83
N VAL A 360 -8.60 -26.84 12.86
CA VAL A 360 -9.92 -26.22 12.86
C VAL A 360 -10.84 -26.81 13.94
N SER A 361 -10.80 -28.11 14.16
CA SER A 361 -11.71 -28.80 15.08
C SER A 361 -11.16 -29.00 16.49
N ASP A 362 -9.91 -28.69 16.76
CA ASP A 362 -9.27 -28.87 18.06
C ASP A 362 -9.89 -27.97 19.14
N LEU A 363 -10.37 -28.57 20.22
CA LEU A 363 -11.05 -27.87 21.33
C LEU A 363 -10.17 -27.74 22.58
N GLN A 364 -8.88 -28.05 22.49
CA GLN A 364 -7.96 -27.83 23.61
C GLN A 364 -7.90 -26.35 23.99
N ARG A 365 -7.56 -26.10 25.27
CA ARG A 365 -7.53 -24.73 25.80
C ARG A 365 -6.53 -23.85 25.07
N VAL A 366 -5.35 -24.38 24.76
CA VAL A 366 -4.31 -23.67 24.03
C VAL A 366 -3.89 -24.49 22.82
N VAL A 367 -4.09 -23.96 21.63
CA VAL A 367 -3.72 -24.58 20.36
C VAL A 367 -2.76 -23.67 19.63
N ALA A 368 -1.58 -24.19 19.30
CA ALA A 368 -0.57 -23.49 18.50
C ALA A 368 -0.41 -24.17 17.14
N VAL A 369 -0.59 -23.41 16.08
CA VAL A 369 -0.43 -23.89 14.71
C VAL A 369 0.84 -23.31 14.09
N ILE A 370 1.83 -24.16 13.89
CA ILE A 370 3.05 -23.81 13.18
C ILE A 370 2.84 -24.07 11.70
N ALA A 371 2.84 -23.02 10.91
CA ALA A 371 2.40 -23.05 9.53
C ALA A 371 3.39 -22.30 8.63
N GLY A 372 4.20 -23.01 7.89
CA GLY A 372 5.16 -22.44 6.94
C GLY A 372 4.48 -21.62 5.81
N PRO A 373 5.30 -21.00 4.94
CA PRO A 373 4.77 -20.22 3.82
C PRO A 373 3.89 -21.10 2.91
N GLY A 374 2.77 -20.53 2.44
CA GLY A 374 1.89 -21.22 1.48
C GLY A 374 1.12 -22.43 2.02
N THR A 375 1.11 -22.69 3.34
CA THR A 375 0.37 -23.81 3.96
C THR A 375 -1.09 -23.50 4.27
N GLY A 376 -1.55 -22.28 3.98
CA GLY A 376 -2.97 -21.90 4.15
C GLY A 376 -3.31 -21.38 5.54
N LYS A 377 -2.38 -20.66 6.22
CA LYS A 377 -2.62 -20.02 7.54
C LYS A 377 -3.96 -19.33 7.64
N THR A 378 -4.21 -18.33 6.78
CA THR A 378 -5.44 -17.54 6.81
C THR A 378 -6.70 -18.38 6.53
N LYS A 379 -6.61 -19.36 5.62
CA LYS A 379 -7.71 -20.30 5.34
C LYS A 379 -8.05 -21.11 6.60
N THR A 380 -7.04 -21.61 7.31
CA THR A 380 -7.20 -22.39 8.54
C THR A 380 -7.84 -21.53 9.64
N LEU A 381 -7.36 -20.29 9.82
CA LEU A 381 -7.88 -19.37 10.83
C LEU A 381 -9.34 -18.97 10.58
N VAL A 382 -9.68 -18.61 9.34
CA VAL A 382 -11.06 -18.29 8.93
C VAL A 382 -11.98 -19.51 9.12
N SER A 383 -11.51 -20.71 8.74
CA SER A 383 -12.27 -21.95 8.92
C SER A 383 -12.46 -22.31 10.39
N ARG A 384 -11.46 -22.03 11.25
CA ARG A 384 -11.58 -22.19 12.70
C ARG A 384 -12.67 -21.30 13.30
N ILE A 385 -12.70 -20.03 12.91
CA ILE A 385 -13.73 -19.09 13.38
C ILE A 385 -15.13 -19.56 12.92
N ALA A 386 -15.24 -19.94 11.65
CA ALA A 386 -16.51 -20.47 11.12
C ALA A 386 -16.96 -21.72 11.88
N TYR A 387 -16.06 -22.67 12.14
CA TYR A 387 -16.34 -23.87 12.92
C TYR A 387 -16.82 -23.57 14.35
N LEU A 388 -16.19 -22.60 15.03
CA LEU A 388 -16.62 -22.18 16.36
C LEU A 388 -18.07 -21.65 16.35
N ILE A 389 -18.46 -20.93 15.32
CA ILE A 389 -19.81 -20.36 15.20
C ILE A 389 -20.81 -21.41 14.74
N GLU A 390 -20.53 -22.12 13.64
CA GLU A 390 -21.45 -23.01 12.95
C GLU A 390 -21.65 -24.32 13.70
N GLU A 391 -20.58 -24.94 14.21
CA GLU A 391 -20.60 -26.27 14.80
C GLU A 391 -20.58 -26.24 16.33
N GLN A 392 -19.86 -25.29 16.94
CA GLN A 392 -19.77 -25.19 18.40
C GLN A 392 -20.76 -24.19 19.00
N GLY A 393 -21.53 -23.46 18.19
CA GLY A 393 -22.53 -22.50 18.65
C GLY A 393 -21.99 -21.34 19.43
N VAL A 394 -20.68 -20.99 19.24
CA VAL A 394 -20.04 -19.85 19.89
C VAL A 394 -20.61 -18.57 19.31
N LYS A 395 -20.97 -17.64 20.17
CA LYS A 395 -21.52 -16.35 19.73
C LYS A 395 -20.42 -15.46 19.19
N PRO A 396 -20.67 -14.70 18.10
CA PRO A 396 -19.67 -13.78 17.54
C PRO A 396 -19.07 -12.80 18.56
N GLU A 397 -19.86 -12.32 19.51
CA GLU A 397 -19.37 -11.43 20.59
C GLU A 397 -18.39 -12.09 21.59
N GLU A 398 -18.23 -13.41 21.55
CA GLU A 398 -17.30 -14.17 22.39
C GLU A 398 -15.96 -14.45 21.68
N ILE A 399 -15.82 -13.98 20.44
CA ILE A 399 -14.64 -14.23 19.60
C ILE A 399 -13.87 -12.93 19.35
N THR A 400 -12.58 -12.98 19.64
CA THR A 400 -11.61 -11.94 19.23
C THR A 400 -10.55 -12.55 18.32
N ALA A 401 -10.37 -11.97 17.15
CA ALA A 401 -9.31 -12.31 16.20
C ALA A 401 -8.34 -11.13 16.06
N VAL A 402 -7.09 -11.36 16.40
CA VAL A 402 -6.01 -10.38 16.35
C VAL A 402 -5.16 -10.64 15.13
N THR A 403 -4.85 -9.58 14.37
CA THR A 403 -3.97 -9.61 13.21
C THR A 403 -2.86 -8.58 13.35
N PHE A 404 -1.81 -8.72 12.54
CA PHE A 404 -0.68 -7.78 12.60
C PHE A 404 -0.97 -6.46 11.88
N THR A 405 -1.76 -6.46 10.81
CA THR A 405 -2.08 -5.27 10.01
C THR A 405 -3.58 -5.03 9.88
N ASN A 406 -3.97 -3.77 9.68
CA ASN A 406 -5.38 -3.42 9.41
C ASN A 406 -5.89 -4.04 8.10
N GLN A 407 -5.01 -4.21 7.11
CA GLN A 407 -5.34 -4.88 5.85
C GLN A 407 -5.67 -6.36 6.08
N ALA A 408 -4.86 -7.08 6.85
CA ALA A 408 -5.14 -8.47 7.21
C ALA A 408 -6.46 -8.62 7.99
N ALA A 409 -6.76 -7.66 8.89
CA ALA A 409 -8.05 -7.62 9.60
C ALA A 409 -9.24 -7.41 8.64
N ALA A 410 -9.10 -6.53 7.66
CA ALA A 410 -10.13 -6.28 6.64
C ALA A 410 -10.34 -7.51 5.74
N GLU A 411 -9.25 -8.14 5.29
CA GLU A 411 -9.31 -9.36 4.49
C GLU A 411 -9.96 -10.52 5.27
N MET A 412 -9.60 -10.70 6.54
CA MET A 412 -10.21 -11.71 7.40
C MET A 412 -11.72 -11.47 7.56
N ARG A 413 -12.15 -10.22 7.79
CA ARG A 413 -13.57 -9.86 7.84
C ARG A 413 -14.27 -10.22 6.54
N HIS A 414 -13.70 -9.83 5.41
CA HIS A 414 -14.29 -10.11 4.09
C HIS A 414 -14.47 -11.61 3.85
N ARG A 415 -13.47 -12.43 4.15
CA ARG A 415 -13.53 -13.89 4.01
C ARG A 415 -14.58 -14.52 4.95
N LEU A 416 -14.68 -14.02 6.18
CA LEU A 416 -15.70 -14.46 7.13
C LEU A 416 -17.11 -14.04 6.72
N GLU A 417 -17.29 -12.83 6.19
CA GLU A 417 -18.57 -12.37 5.62
C GLU A 417 -19.04 -13.28 4.49
N GLN A 418 -18.15 -13.65 3.59
CA GLN A 418 -18.46 -14.58 2.50
C GLN A 418 -18.81 -15.97 3.01
N ARG A 419 -18.08 -16.47 4.01
CA ARG A 419 -18.27 -17.82 4.56
C ARG A 419 -19.55 -17.95 5.39
N LEU A 420 -19.84 -16.96 6.26
CA LEU A 420 -20.92 -16.99 7.26
C LEU A 420 -22.22 -16.31 6.79
N GLY A 421 -22.32 -15.95 5.50
CA GLY A 421 -23.57 -15.45 4.91
C GLY A 421 -23.85 -13.97 5.13
N GLY A 422 -22.82 -13.15 5.39
CA GLY A 422 -22.91 -11.70 5.32
C GLY A 422 -22.47 -10.94 6.57
N LYS A 423 -22.46 -9.61 6.47
CA LYS A 423 -21.95 -8.67 7.50
C LYS A 423 -22.59 -8.84 8.88
N ARG A 424 -23.86 -9.22 8.93
CA ARG A 424 -24.58 -9.39 10.21
C ARG A 424 -24.02 -10.54 11.05
N ALA A 425 -23.52 -11.61 10.42
CA ALA A 425 -22.96 -12.77 11.11
C ALA A 425 -21.72 -12.43 11.93
N ILE A 426 -20.94 -11.45 11.50
CA ILE A 426 -19.67 -11.06 12.15
C ILE A 426 -19.72 -9.70 12.83
N SER A 427 -20.83 -8.97 12.77
CA SER A 427 -20.92 -7.56 13.22
C SER A 427 -20.59 -7.34 14.70
N ARG A 428 -20.75 -8.38 15.53
CA ARG A 428 -20.44 -8.33 16.97
C ARG A 428 -19.08 -8.94 17.33
N MET A 429 -18.38 -9.51 16.34
CA MET A 429 -17.05 -10.08 16.54
C MET A 429 -16.00 -8.95 16.65
N THR A 430 -15.02 -9.15 17.50
CA THR A 430 -13.86 -8.24 17.55
C THR A 430 -12.78 -8.77 16.64
N ILE A 431 -12.48 -8.03 15.56
CA ILE A 431 -11.39 -8.34 14.63
C ILE A 431 -10.56 -7.08 14.46
N GLY A 432 -9.25 -7.14 14.64
CA GLY A 432 -8.39 -5.97 14.50
C GLY A 432 -6.95 -6.20 14.90
N THR A 433 -6.15 -5.14 14.84
CA THR A 433 -4.78 -5.15 15.37
C THR A 433 -4.80 -4.97 16.89
N PHE A 434 -3.69 -5.32 17.57
CA PHE A 434 -3.54 -5.07 19.00
C PHE A 434 -3.90 -3.62 19.38
N HIS A 435 -3.33 -2.65 18.67
CA HIS A 435 -3.58 -1.22 18.92
C HIS A 435 -5.06 -0.84 18.73
N ALA A 436 -5.71 -1.32 17.67
CA ALA A 436 -7.13 -1.03 17.43
C ALA A 436 -8.04 -1.61 18.53
N ILE A 437 -7.71 -2.80 19.03
CA ILE A 437 -8.44 -3.43 20.13
C ILE A 437 -8.20 -2.70 21.43
N CYS A 438 -6.93 -2.35 21.74
CA CYS A 438 -6.59 -1.57 22.94
C CYS A 438 -7.24 -0.19 22.95
N LEU A 439 -7.23 0.51 21.81
CA LEU A 439 -7.93 1.80 21.68
C LEU A 439 -9.43 1.68 21.97
N LYS A 440 -10.07 0.62 21.45
CA LYS A 440 -11.48 0.36 21.73
C LYS A 440 -11.74 0.03 23.21
N LEU A 441 -10.81 -0.64 23.87
CA LEU A 441 -10.91 -0.98 25.30
C LEU A 441 -10.76 0.24 26.21
N LEU A 442 -9.81 1.13 25.87
CA LEU A 442 -9.52 2.34 26.64
C LEU A 442 -10.55 3.45 26.41
N GLY A 443 -11.26 3.43 25.28
CA GLY A 443 -12.28 4.42 24.97
C GLY A 443 -11.70 5.73 24.47
N ASP A 444 -12.15 6.84 25.05
CA ASP A 444 -11.78 8.19 24.61
C ASP A 444 -10.39 8.58 25.19
N VAL A 445 -9.33 8.20 24.48
CA VAL A 445 -7.94 8.56 24.78
C VAL A 445 -7.35 9.40 23.65
N ARG A 446 -6.55 10.41 23.99
CA ARG A 446 -5.83 11.22 23.02
C ARG A 446 -4.48 10.56 22.70
N LEU A 447 -4.30 10.18 21.44
CA LEU A 447 -3.00 9.75 20.95
C LEU A 447 -2.21 10.96 20.46
N ILE A 448 -0.90 10.94 20.75
CA ILE A 448 0.03 11.94 20.24
C ILE A 448 0.25 11.72 18.73
N SER A 449 0.35 12.81 17.99
CA SER A 449 0.78 12.75 16.59
C SER A 449 2.29 12.60 16.47
N GLU A 450 2.78 12.15 15.31
CA GLU A 450 4.23 12.03 15.05
C GLU A 450 4.94 13.39 15.19
N GLY A 451 4.33 14.47 14.70
CA GLY A 451 4.87 15.83 14.84
C GLY A 451 5.00 16.28 16.29
N GLU A 452 3.93 16.12 17.09
CA GLU A 452 3.97 16.45 18.53
C GLU A 452 5.02 15.60 19.29
N ALA A 453 5.19 14.33 18.93
CA ALA A 453 6.21 13.47 19.53
C ALA A 453 7.63 13.94 19.21
N ILE A 454 7.87 14.39 17.98
CA ILE A 454 9.15 14.97 17.55
C ILE A 454 9.42 16.27 18.31
N GLU A 455 8.45 17.18 18.40
CA GLU A 455 8.59 18.45 19.14
C GLU A 455 8.97 18.20 20.62
N ILE A 456 8.30 17.26 21.28
CA ILE A 456 8.62 16.88 22.66
C ILE A 456 10.04 16.30 22.77
N ALA A 457 10.42 15.44 21.84
CA ALA A 457 11.74 14.84 21.82
C ALA A 457 12.84 15.90 21.63
N GLU A 458 12.64 16.86 20.72
CA GLU A 458 13.55 17.98 20.48
C GLU A 458 13.68 18.89 21.71
N GLU A 459 12.56 19.25 22.35
CA GLU A 459 12.56 20.05 23.60
C GLU A 459 13.42 19.38 24.68
N ILE A 460 13.29 18.07 24.86
CA ILE A 460 14.05 17.31 25.86
C ILE A 460 15.53 17.24 25.49
N LEU A 461 15.86 16.95 24.23
CA LEU A 461 17.24 16.87 23.76
C LEU A 461 17.96 18.22 23.91
N GLN A 462 17.31 19.33 23.58
CA GLN A 462 17.85 20.68 23.75
C GLN A 462 18.08 21.01 25.23
N THR A 463 17.10 20.70 26.10
CA THR A 463 17.18 20.98 27.55
C THR A 463 18.30 20.18 28.22
N GLN A 464 18.54 18.96 27.75
CA GLN A 464 19.55 18.05 28.30
C GLN A 464 20.88 18.08 27.51
N HIS A 465 21.04 19.02 26.56
CA HIS A 465 22.25 19.20 25.73
C HIS A 465 22.72 17.91 25.06
N ARG A 466 21.78 17.12 24.53
CA ARG A 466 22.04 15.84 23.86
C ARG A 466 22.22 16.05 22.36
N LYS A 467 22.94 15.11 21.71
CA LYS A 467 23.26 15.20 20.26
C LYS A 467 22.43 14.24 19.40
N GLU A 468 21.70 13.33 20.00
CA GLU A 468 20.85 12.38 19.31
C GLU A 468 19.72 13.09 18.57
N SER A 469 19.22 12.50 17.49
CA SER A 469 18.03 13.03 16.81
C SER A 469 16.75 12.69 17.58
N ALA A 470 15.70 13.49 17.40
CA ALA A 470 14.37 13.23 17.97
C ALA A 470 13.85 11.84 17.62
N LYS A 471 14.07 11.40 16.37
CA LYS A 471 13.67 10.06 15.90
C LYS A 471 14.40 8.94 16.65
N GLN A 472 15.70 9.10 16.90
CA GLN A 472 16.47 8.13 17.67
C GLN A 472 15.98 8.05 19.12
N LEU A 473 15.67 9.20 19.75
CA LEU A 473 15.09 9.23 21.09
C LEU A 473 13.75 8.50 21.12
N ILE A 474 12.82 8.80 20.21
CA ILE A 474 11.50 8.17 20.15
C ILE A 474 11.64 6.65 19.95
N GLN A 475 12.54 6.22 19.07
CA GLN A 475 12.82 4.81 18.83
C GLN A 475 13.38 4.11 20.08
N ALA A 476 14.32 4.74 20.77
CA ALA A 476 14.89 4.21 22.01
C ALA A 476 13.84 4.11 23.13
N VAL A 477 12.97 5.13 23.27
CA VAL A 477 11.83 5.09 24.20
C VAL A 477 10.90 3.93 23.88
N SER A 478 10.57 3.75 22.61
CA SER A 478 9.73 2.63 22.16
C SER A 478 10.36 1.27 22.50
N LEU A 479 11.66 1.10 22.26
CA LEU A 479 12.37 -0.14 22.62
C LEU A 479 12.29 -0.42 24.12
N ILE A 480 12.50 0.59 24.98
CA ILE A 480 12.42 0.45 26.44
C ILE A 480 10.99 0.09 26.86
N LYS A 481 9.98 0.77 26.33
CA LYS A 481 8.57 0.45 26.59
C LYS A 481 8.25 -0.99 26.19
N ASN A 482 8.89 -1.50 25.15
CA ASN A 482 8.75 -2.88 24.67
C ASN A 482 9.68 -3.90 25.35
N GLY A 483 10.31 -3.54 26.48
CA GLY A 483 11.04 -4.45 27.35
C GLY A 483 12.55 -4.50 27.14
N ALA A 484 13.12 -3.64 26.28
CA ALA A 484 14.57 -3.51 26.16
C ALA A 484 15.19 -2.84 27.39
N SER A 485 16.43 -3.18 27.71
CA SER A 485 17.18 -2.46 28.76
C SER A 485 17.61 -1.07 28.27
N PHE A 486 17.84 -0.15 29.21
CA PHE A 486 18.39 1.17 28.91
C PHE A 486 19.73 1.11 28.17
N GLU A 487 20.55 0.09 28.47
CA GLU A 487 21.82 -0.15 27.80
C GLU A 487 21.63 -0.56 26.33
N THR A 488 20.66 -1.47 26.08
CA THR A 488 20.34 -1.91 24.72
C THR A 488 19.74 -0.81 23.86
N ALA A 489 18.93 0.06 24.46
CA ALA A 489 18.32 1.21 23.79
C ALA A 489 19.25 2.42 23.68
N GLU A 490 20.44 2.37 24.29
CA GLU A 490 21.43 3.45 24.34
C GLU A 490 20.84 4.78 24.88
N LEU A 491 19.83 4.70 25.76
CA LEU A 491 19.14 5.85 26.32
C LEU A 491 19.29 5.89 27.84
N SER A 492 19.53 7.08 28.41
CA SER A 492 19.56 7.24 29.85
C SER A 492 18.14 7.22 30.47
N GLU A 493 18.03 6.69 31.68
CA GLU A 493 16.76 6.63 32.39
C GLU A 493 16.14 8.02 32.61
N GLU A 494 16.96 9.03 32.81
CA GLU A 494 16.52 10.43 33.02
C GLU A 494 15.79 10.99 31.77
N VAL A 495 16.33 10.76 30.58
CA VAL A 495 15.71 11.17 29.30
C VAL A 495 14.39 10.45 29.09
N TYR A 496 14.36 9.13 29.34
CA TYR A 496 13.14 8.33 29.26
C TYR A 496 12.04 8.84 30.20
N ILE A 497 12.38 9.10 31.45
CA ILE A 497 11.45 9.64 32.46
C ILE A 497 10.93 11.01 32.04
N SER A 498 11.80 11.88 31.48
CA SER A 498 11.41 13.21 31.02
C SER A 498 10.39 13.12 29.90
N TYR A 499 10.61 12.23 28.91
CA TYR A 499 9.68 12.02 27.81
C TYR A 499 8.32 11.48 28.28
N CYS A 500 8.32 10.44 29.10
CA CYS A 500 7.10 9.87 29.65
C CYS A 500 6.34 10.85 30.57
N SER A 501 7.05 11.71 31.32
CA SER A 501 6.43 12.74 32.17
C SER A 501 5.75 13.80 31.32
N ARG A 502 6.38 14.22 30.23
CA ARG A 502 5.81 15.21 29.33
C ARG A 502 4.53 14.72 28.64
N LEU A 503 4.48 13.44 28.23
CA LEU A 503 3.24 12.83 27.71
C LEU A 503 2.12 12.86 28.76
N ARG A 504 2.42 12.53 30.02
CA ARG A 504 1.44 12.57 31.11
C ARG A 504 0.94 13.98 31.42
N GLU A 505 1.81 14.98 31.41
CA GLU A 505 1.42 16.39 31.58
C GLU A 505 0.45 16.87 30.51
N LEU A 506 0.64 16.43 29.28
CA LEU A 506 -0.22 16.74 28.15
C LEU A 506 -1.49 15.89 28.09
N GLY A 507 -1.59 14.85 28.92
CA GLY A 507 -2.71 13.91 28.92
C GLY A 507 -2.83 13.11 27.64
N VAL A 508 -1.69 12.78 26.99
CA VAL A 508 -1.62 12.03 25.75
C VAL A 508 -0.90 10.70 25.94
N LEU A 509 -1.20 9.75 25.06
CA LEU A 509 -0.51 8.45 24.98
C LEU A 509 0.18 8.33 23.64
N ASP A 510 1.36 7.72 23.60
CA ASP A 510 1.91 7.19 22.36
C ASP A 510 1.37 5.76 22.06
N PHE A 511 1.78 5.18 20.94
CA PHE A 511 1.28 3.85 20.55
C PHE A 511 1.69 2.75 21.54
N ASP A 512 2.88 2.83 22.16
CA ASP A 512 3.32 1.85 23.13
C ASP A 512 2.58 2.02 24.46
N ASP A 513 2.34 3.27 24.89
CA ASP A 513 1.52 3.56 26.08
C ASP A 513 0.10 3.01 25.96
N LEU A 514 -0.47 3.02 24.73
CA LEU A 514 -1.79 2.45 24.49
C LEU A 514 -1.86 0.95 24.86
N LEU A 515 -0.82 0.19 24.53
CA LEU A 515 -0.72 -1.22 24.90
C LEU A 515 -0.49 -1.39 26.40
N LEU A 516 0.41 -0.59 26.98
CA LEU A 516 0.73 -0.61 28.40
C LEU A 516 -0.48 -0.24 29.28
N GLU A 517 -1.25 0.79 28.91
CA GLU A 517 -2.45 1.19 29.64
C GLU A 517 -3.57 0.14 29.53
N ALA A 518 -3.75 -0.46 28.34
CA ALA A 518 -4.68 -1.57 28.16
C ALA A 518 -4.27 -2.78 29.01
N GLN A 519 -2.97 -3.02 29.20
CA GLN A 519 -2.47 -4.08 30.08
C GLN A 519 -2.81 -3.82 31.57
N LYS A 520 -2.84 -2.56 32.03
CA LYS A 520 -3.17 -2.21 33.41
C LYS A 520 -4.65 -2.38 33.74
N GLN A 521 -5.53 -2.31 32.74
CA GLN A 521 -6.96 -2.46 32.97
C GLN A 521 -7.32 -3.84 33.55
N THR A 522 -8.13 -3.85 34.61
CA THR A 522 -8.65 -5.10 35.18
C THR A 522 -9.72 -5.64 34.25
N ILE A 523 -9.43 -6.73 33.54
CA ILE A 523 -10.38 -7.41 32.63
C ILE A 523 -11.31 -8.30 33.47
N THR A 524 -12.20 -7.69 34.23
CA THR A 524 -13.28 -8.43 34.87
C THR A 524 -14.34 -8.78 33.82
N THR A 525 -14.36 -10.06 33.40
CA THR A 525 -15.44 -10.68 32.61
C THR A 525 -15.76 -10.06 31.23
N GLN A 526 -14.75 -9.74 30.43
CA GLN A 526 -15.03 -9.35 29.05
C GLN A 526 -15.27 -10.60 28.20
N LYS A 527 -16.55 -10.88 27.91
CA LYS A 527 -17.01 -12.04 27.09
C LYS A 527 -16.31 -12.14 25.73
N GLN A 528 -15.86 -11.00 25.19
CA GLN A 528 -15.21 -10.94 23.87
C GLN A 528 -13.90 -11.75 23.78
N PHE A 529 -13.19 -11.99 24.88
CA PHE A 529 -11.96 -12.78 24.89
C PHE A 529 -12.15 -14.25 25.26
N THR A 530 -13.38 -14.73 25.25
CA THR A 530 -13.68 -16.15 25.55
C THR A 530 -12.96 -17.07 24.58
N HIS A 531 -12.94 -16.73 23.29
CA HIS A 531 -12.16 -17.37 22.25
C HIS A 531 -11.23 -16.33 21.61
N LEU A 532 -9.95 -16.45 21.87
CA LEU A 532 -8.92 -15.54 21.37
C LEU A 532 -8.10 -16.24 20.28
N LEU A 533 -8.08 -15.64 19.10
CA LEU A 533 -7.28 -16.14 17.97
C LEU A 533 -6.24 -15.07 17.58
N VAL A 534 -4.99 -15.47 17.37
CA VAL A 534 -3.89 -14.57 17.03
C VAL A 534 -3.20 -15.06 15.77
N ASP A 535 -3.19 -14.21 14.74
CA ASP A 535 -2.48 -14.44 13.49
C ASP A 535 -1.07 -13.86 13.56
N GLU A 536 -0.16 -14.40 12.74
CA GLU A 536 1.27 -14.03 12.67
C GLU A 536 1.92 -13.93 14.06
N PHE A 537 1.70 -14.96 14.87
CA PHE A 537 2.11 -14.99 16.28
C PHE A 537 3.62 -14.84 16.50
N GLN A 538 4.46 -15.12 15.49
CA GLN A 538 5.91 -14.93 15.55
C GLN A 538 6.34 -13.46 15.60
N ASP A 539 5.46 -12.52 15.20
CA ASP A 539 5.81 -11.11 15.05
C ASP A 539 5.41 -10.25 16.27
N ILE A 540 4.78 -10.87 17.28
CA ILE A 540 4.37 -10.14 18.47
C ILE A 540 5.57 -9.81 19.36
N ASN A 541 5.53 -8.63 20.00
CA ASN A 541 6.51 -8.22 21.00
C ASN A 541 6.10 -8.65 22.42
N ASP A 542 6.93 -8.35 23.40
CA ASP A 542 6.72 -8.79 24.79
C ASP A 542 5.43 -8.23 25.40
N ILE A 543 5.10 -6.96 25.17
CA ILE A 543 3.85 -6.36 25.66
C ILE A 543 2.63 -7.04 25.04
N GLN A 544 2.66 -7.27 23.73
CA GLN A 544 1.58 -7.95 23.02
C GLN A 544 1.42 -9.40 23.50
N TYR A 545 2.52 -10.09 23.77
CA TYR A 545 2.47 -11.43 24.37
C TYR A 545 1.80 -11.40 25.74
N GLN A 546 2.16 -10.44 26.60
CA GLN A 546 1.54 -10.28 27.92
C GLN A 546 0.06 -9.91 27.81
N LEU A 547 -0.33 -9.10 26.82
CA LEU A 547 -1.74 -8.80 26.53
C LEU A 547 -2.51 -10.08 26.13
N VAL A 548 -1.96 -10.93 25.25
CA VAL A 548 -2.57 -12.21 24.87
C VAL A 548 -2.81 -13.08 26.11
N ARG A 549 -1.80 -13.19 26.98
CA ARG A 549 -1.92 -13.94 28.24
C ARG A 549 -3.01 -13.39 29.14
N LYS A 550 -3.04 -12.07 29.33
CA LYS A 550 -4.02 -11.40 30.16
C LYS A 550 -5.44 -11.51 29.59
N TRP A 551 -5.62 -11.29 28.30
CA TRP A 551 -6.92 -11.39 27.65
C TRP A 551 -7.49 -12.82 27.70
N ASN A 552 -6.62 -13.82 27.66
CA ASN A 552 -7.04 -15.23 27.72
C ASN A 552 -7.03 -15.81 29.15
N GLU A 553 -6.72 -15.07 30.20
CA GLU A 553 -6.62 -15.58 31.57
C GLU A 553 -7.89 -16.32 32.02
N SER A 554 -9.07 -15.77 31.72
CA SER A 554 -10.38 -16.39 31.99
C SER A 554 -11.04 -16.94 30.72
N GLY A 555 -10.31 -17.02 29.58
CA GLY A 555 -10.82 -17.50 28.30
C GLY A 555 -10.94 -19.01 28.24
N LYS A 556 -11.77 -19.50 27.33
CA LYS A 556 -11.97 -20.93 27.07
C LYS A 556 -10.95 -21.51 26.09
N ASN A 557 -10.54 -20.70 25.10
CA ASN A 557 -9.64 -21.15 24.06
C ASN A 557 -8.72 -20.04 23.58
N LEU A 558 -7.43 -20.34 23.50
CA LEU A 558 -6.41 -19.56 22.82
C LEU A 558 -5.95 -20.34 21.59
N PHE A 559 -6.09 -19.75 20.42
CA PHE A 559 -5.61 -20.30 19.17
C PHE A 559 -4.59 -19.35 18.56
N VAL A 560 -3.35 -19.78 18.41
CA VAL A 560 -2.31 -19.00 17.76
C VAL A 560 -1.82 -19.67 16.50
N ILE A 561 -1.54 -18.89 15.46
CA ILE A 561 -1.04 -19.41 14.19
C ILE A 561 0.07 -18.50 13.69
N GLY A 562 1.13 -19.09 13.14
CA GLY A 562 2.25 -18.33 12.61
C GLY A 562 3.38 -19.21 12.08
N ASP A 563 4.45 -18.57 11.64
CA ASP A 563 5.67 -19.20 11.17
C ASP A 563 6.89 -18.62 11.88
N PRO A 564 7.48 -19.31 12.85
CA PRO A 564 8.67 -18.81 13.56
C PRO A 564 9.85 -18.46 12.65
N ASP A 565 9.98 -19.07 11.44
CA ASP A 565 11.05 -18.74 10.50
C ASP A 565 10.81 -17.44 9.71
N GLN A 566 9.59 -16.89 9.78
CA GLN A 566 9.24 -15.60 9.17
C GLN A 566 9.26 -14.44 10.16
N SER A 567 9.86 -14.59 11.32
CA SER A 567 10.02 -13.52 12.31
C SER A 567 11.08 -12.50 11.83
N ILE A 568 10.63 -11.47 11.10
CA ILE A 568 11.49 -10.42 10.52
C ILE A 568 11.39 -9.08 11.23
N TYR A 569 10.54 -8.95 12.25
CA TYR A 569 10.31 -7.70 12.99
C TYR A 569 11.10 -7.61 14.32
N GLY A 570 12.26 -8.27 14.41
CA GLY A 570 13.14 -8.19 15.58
C GLY A 570 13.54 -6.76 15.95
N PHE A 571 13.70 -5.87 14.96
CA PHE A 571 13.98 -4.45 15.16
C PHE A 571 12.83 -3.67 15.85
N ARG A 572 11.61 -4.26 15.92
CA ARG A 572 10.46 -3.73 16.67
C ARG A 572 10.26 -4.43 18.02
N GLY A 573 11.26 -5.16 18.50
CA GLY A 573 11.20 -5.89 19.75
C GLY A 573 10.43 -7.23 19.67
N SER A 574 10.09 -7.73 18.46
CA SER A 574 9.54 -9.07 18.38
C SER A 574 10.60 -10.10 18.73
N SER A 575 10.17 -11.12 19.48
CA SER A 575 11.03 -12.24 19.84
C SER A 575 10.61 -13.46 19.01
N GLY A 576 11.50 -13.97 18.16
CA GLY A 576 11.27 -15.22 17.40
C GLY A 576 10.96 -16.44 18.29
N ARG A 577 11.06 -16.29 19.60
CA ARG A 577 10.81 -17.34 20.61
C ARG A 577 9.39 -17.32 21.18
N CYS A 578 8.44 -16.58 20.58
CA CYS A 578 7.07 -16.47 21.13
C CYS A 578 6.38 -17.85 21.25
N PHE A 579 6.58 -18.76 20.31
CA PHE A 579 6.03 -20.11 20.37
C PHE A 579 6.68 -20.96 21.46
N GLU A 580 8.00 -20.91 21.63
CA GLU A 580 8.73 -21.62 22.70
C GLU A 580 8.25 -21.12 24.06
N ARG A 581 8.15 -19.81 24.25
CA ARG A 581 7.63 -19.19 25.46
C ARG A 581 6.19 -19.59 25.77
N LEU A 582 5.35 -19.70 24.74
CA LEU A 582 3.96 -20.15 24.91
C LEU A 582 3.91 -21.63 25.34
N GLU A 583 4.83 -22.46 24.84
CA GLU A 583 4.97 -23.86 25.24
C GLU A 583 5.44 -23.97 26.70
N GLU A 584 6.41 -23.14 27.11
CA GLU A 584 6.88 -23.07 28.51
C GLU A 584 5.76 -22.61 29.47
N ASP A 585 4.98 -21.62 29.06
CA ASP A 585 3.91 -21.02 29.88
C ASP A 585 2.60 -21.83 29.89
N SER A 586 2.45 -22.78 28.99
CA SER A 586 1.22 -23.59 28.80
C SER A 586 1.57 -25.06 28.59
N PRO A 587 1.82 -25.82 29.67
CA PRO A 587 2.27 -27.22 29.56
C PRO A 587 1.29 -28.15 28.80
N ASP A 588 0.00 -27.79 28.76
CA ASP A 588 -1.06 -28.54 28.07
C ASP A 588 -1.32 -28.03 26.65
N ILE A 589 -0.38 -27.31 26.05
CA ILE A 589 -0.50 -26.78 24.70
C ILE A 589 -0.55 -27.91 23.66
N HIS A 590 -1.47 -27.82 22.71
CA HIS A 590 -1.50 -28.72 21.56
C HIS A 590 -0.87 -28.02 20.35
N ILE A 591 0.24 -28.58 19.86
CA ILE A 591 1.00 -28.05 18.72
C ILE A 591 0.67 -28.83 17.47
N ILE A 592 0.11 -28.16 16.48
CA ILE A 592 -0.21 -28.71 15.16
C ILE A 592 0.71 -28.09 14.11
N ARG A 593 1.23 -28.90 13.19
CA ARG A 593 2.13 -28.44 12.14
C ARG A 593 1.46 -28.61 10.77
N LEU A 594 1.32 -27.50 10.03
CA LEU A 594 0.86 -27.54 8.65
C LEU A 594 2.08 -27.75 7.75
N VAL A 595 2.16 -28.89 7.10
CA VAL A 595 3.32 -29.27 6.28
C VAL A 595 3.06 -29.16 4.79
N GLN A 596 1.81 -29.15 4.33
CA GLN A 596 1.46 -29.12 2.92
C GLN A 596 1.49 -27.69 2.37
N ASN A 597 2.38 -27.43 1.41
CA ASN A 597 2.53 -26.14 0.74
C ASN A 597 1.74 -26.12 -0.57
N TYR A 598 0.80 -25.15 -0.69
CA TYR A 598 -0.08 -24.98 -1.84
C TYR A 598 0.37 -23.86 -2.78
N ARG A 599 1.42 -23.10 -2.41
CA ARG A 599 1.89 -21.93 -3.13
C ARG A 599 2.98 -22.23 -4.14
N SER A 600 4.00 -22.97 -3.70
CA SER A 600 5.28 -23.10 -4.39
C SER A 600 5.44 -24.48 -5.02
N THR A 601 6.14 -24.51 -6.17
CA THR A 601 6.52 -25.76 -6.82
C THR A 601 7.62 -26.49 -6.03
N PRO A 602 7.83 -27.80 -6.29
CA PRO A 602 8.89 -28.57 -5.65
C PRO A 602 10.29 -27.94 -5.79
N GLU A 603 10.61 -27.35 -6.95
CA GLU A 603 11.90 -26.75 -7.25
C GLU A 603 12.18 -25.53 -6.37
N ILE A 604 11.15 -24.70 -6.14
CA ILE A 604 11.25 -23.53 -5.24
C ILE A 604 11.50 -24.00 -3.81
N LEU A 605 10.75 -25.00 -3.34
CA LEU A 605 10.90 -25.52 -1.97
C LEU A 605 12.26 -26.20 -1.77
N GLN A 606 12.74 -26.97 -2.74
CA GLN A 606 14.07 -27.60 -2.70
C GLN A 606 15.21 -26.57 -2.59
N THR A 607 15.01 -25.38 -3.15
CA THR A 607 16.00 -24.29 -3.07
C THR A 607 15.89 -23.51 -1.76
N ALA A 608 14.67 -23.26 -1.28
CA ALA A 608 14.44 -22.43 -0.10
C ALA A 608 14.65 -23.18 1.23
N VAL A 609 14.28 -24.46 1.32
CA VAL A 609 14.37 -25.25 2.57
C VAL A 609 15.80 -25.31 3.11
N PRO A 610 16.86 -25.58 2.31
CA PRO A 610 18.23 -25.61 2.84
C PRO A 610 18.69 -24.29 3.47
N VAL A 611 18.17 -23.15 3.02
CA VAL A 611 18.47 -21.83 3.63
C VAL A 611 17.85 -21.75 5.02
N ILE A 612 16.62 -22.19 5.16
CA ILE A 612 15.89 -22.18 6.45
C ILE A 612 16.46 -23.19 7.45
N GLU A 613 17.04 -24.28 6.99
CA GLU A 613 17.69 -25.28 7.86
C GLU A 613 18.88 -24.74 8.65
N HIS A 614 19.43 -23.58 8.28
CA HIS A 614 20.46 -22.89 9.06
C HIS A 614 19.90 -22.20 10.31
N ASN A 615 18.59 -22.02 10.41
CA ASN A 615 17.97 -21.48 11.62
C ASN A 615 18.02 -22.51 12.76
N PRO A 616 18.22 -22.07 14.01
CA PRO A 616 18.14 -22.97 15.15
C PRO A 616 16.75 -23.57 15.29
N GLY A 617 16.65 -24.84 15.51
CA GLY A 617 15.37 -25.54 15.76
C GLY A 617 15.25 -26.89 15.05
N LYS A 618 14.06 -27.47 15.06
CA LYS A 618 13.79 -28.75 14.39
C LYS A 618 13.62 -28.53 12.88
N PRO A 619 14.14 -29.43 12.03
CA PRO A 619 13.91 -29.36 10.58
C PRO A 619 12.43 -29.25 10.24
N ARG A 620 12.09 -28.37 9.32
CA ARG A 620 10.71 -28.16 8.88
C ARG A 620 10.50 -28.82 7.53
N LEU A 621 9.63 -29.82 7.52
CA LEU A 621 9.25 -30.50 6.29
C LEU A 621 8.09 -29.75 5.65
N LEU A 622 8.31 -29.17 4.47
CA LEU A 622 7.25 -28.65 3.61
C LEU A 622 7.08 -29.61 2.43
N THR A 623 5.89 -30.12 2.27
CA THR A 623 5.52 -31.01 1.16
C THR A 623 4.83 -30.21 0.08
N PRO A 624 5.36 -30.14 -1.15
CA PRO A 624 4.71 -29.40 -2.24
C PRO A 624 3.42 -30.08 -2.67
N ASN A 625 2.36 -29.30 -2.89
CA ASN A 625 1.10 -29.74 -3.50
C ASN A 625 0.99 -29.37 -4.98
N GLN A 626 1.87 -28.48 -5.44
CA GLN A 626 1.96 -28.08 -6.84
C GLN A 626 2.71 -29.14 -7.65
N THR A 627 2.38 -29.23 -8.93
CA THR A 627 3.15 -30.02 -9.89
C THR A 627 4.53 -29.41 -10.12
N SER A 628 5.47 -30.22 -10.62
CA SER A 628 6.82 -29.75 -11.00
C SER A 628 6.73 -28.57 -11.97
N GLY A 629 7.50 -27.53 -11.69
CA GLY A 629 7.55 -26.29 -12.45
C GLY A 629 8.90 -26.07 -13.13
N ILE A 630 9.23 -24.82 -13.39
CA ILE A 630 10.51 -24.43 -13.99
C ILE A 630 11.62 -24.52 -12.91
N ALA A 631 12.77 -25.04 -13.29
CA ALA A 631 13.93 -25.10 -12.40
C ALA A 631 14.38 -23.70 -11.96
N VAL A 632 14.70 -23.57 -10.66
CA VAL A 632 15.24 -22.32 -10.12
C VAL A 632 16.60 -22.06 -10.77
N ARG A 633 16.80 -20.83 -11.25
CA ARG A 633 18.06 -20.38 -11.85
C ARG A 633 18.77 -19.48 -10.86
N LEU A 634 20.04 -19.79 -10.59
CA LEU A 634 20.94 -18.89 -9.88
C LEU A 634 21.74 -18.12 -10.92
N VAL A 635 21.65 -16.80 -10.86
CA VAL A 635 22.43 -15.91 -11.72
C VAL A 635 23.26 -15.01 -10.81
N GLN A 636 24.53 -14.91 -11.14
CA GLN A 636 25.44 -13.96 -10.50
C GLN A 636 25.74 -12.88 -11.52
N THR A 637 25.39 -11.66 -11.20
CA THR A 637 25.70 -10.46 -11.98
C THR A 637 26.91 -9.75 -11.42
N ALA A 638 27.49 -8.84 -12.18
CA ALA A 638 28.65 -8.08 -11.74
C ALA A 638 28.28 -6.98 -10.71
N ASP A 639 27.08 -6.42 -10.86
CA ASP A 639 26.54 -5.33 -10.07
C ASP A 639 24.99 -5.32 -10.11
N ASP A 640 24.37 -4.45 -9.35
CA ASP A 640 22.91 -4.32 -9.21
C ASP A 640 22.25 -3.88 -10.53
N PHE A 641 22.96 -3.08 -11.34
CA PHE A 641 22.48 -2.64 -12.64
C PHE A 641 22.38 -3.81 -13.65
N SER A 642 23.41 -4.63 -13.69
CA SER A 642 23.44 -5.86 -14.50
C SER A 642 22.36 -6.86 -14.03
N GLU A 643 22.06 -6.91 -12.72
CA GLU A 643 20.95 -7.66 -12.19
C GLU A 643 19.61 -7.13 -12.68
N GLY A 644 19.40 -5.80 -12.64
CA GLY A 644 18.21 -5.15 -13.16
C GLY A 644 17.96 -5.44 -14.64
N ILE A 645 19.00 -5.36 -15.47
CA ILE A 645 18.91 -5.69 -16.91
C ILE A 645 18.54 -7.18 -17.11
N TRP A 646 19.11 -8.08 -16.29
CA TRP A 646 18.84 -9.50 -16.43
C TRP A 646 17.40 -9.86 -16.00
N ILE A 647 16.84 -9.15 -15.01
CA ILE A 647 15.47 -9.35 -14.53
C ILE A 647 14.44 -8.81 -15.53
N ALA A 648 14.71 -7.66 -16.17
CA ALA A 648 13.84 -7.02 -17.17
C ALA A 648 13.80 -7.80 -18.49
#